data_74252f04ec300d8b4f697c837a23c222
#
_entry.id   74252f04ec300d8b4f697c837a23c222
#
_cell.length_a   1.000
_cell.length_b   1.000
_cell.length_c   1.000
_cell.angle_alpha   90.00
_cell.angle_beta   90.00
_cell.angle_gamma   90.00
#
_symmetry.space_group_name_H-M   'P 1'
#
loop_
_entity.id
_entity.type
_entity.pdbx_description
1 polymer ?
#
loop_
_entity_poly.entity_id
_entity_poly.type
_entity_poly.pdbx_seq_one_letter_code
_entity_poly.pdbx_strand_id
1 'polypeptide(L)'
;MEEEKIILPDNAFRELKEGEKYEPVMSPQRTYAEVNGWSVTWGVLMAMLFSAAAAYLGLKVGQVFEAAIPIAIIAVGVSTAAKRKDGLAENVIIQSIGACSGAVVAGAIFTLPAIYILQAKYPEMSASFMKIFISSLLGGIIGILFLIPFRKYFVSDMHGKYPFPEATATTQVLVSGQKGGSQAKPLLIAGLVGGLYDFIVATFGWWNENFTTRFCALGEDIAEKAKLVFKVNTGAAVFGLGYIIGLKYAFIICLGSLAVWWVIVPGMALIFGDQVLNQWDPTVTTAVGAMSPEEIFRCYGKSIGIGGIAMAGIIGIIKSWGIIKSAVSLATKEMKGKGGDAKVQVRTQRDISFKVIAIGTIITIAITFLFFWWGVMEGNLLFAVVAILLVAVIAFLFTTVAANAIAIVGSNPVSGMTLMTLILASVVMVAVGLKGTGGMVAALIMGGVVCTALSMAGSFVTDLKIGYWLGTTPKKQETWKFLGTLVSAATVGGVMMLLNETYGFASGQLAAPQANAMAAVIDPLMNGIGAPWLLYAIGAVIAIVLTVFKVPALAFALGMFIPMELNIPLLVGGAINWYVTTRSKNEDVNKERGEKGNLIASGFIAGGALMGVVSALLRFGGVVFDYESWWASPLSEILSLVAYILLIVYFIRATKLAK
;
A
#
# COMPACT_ATOMS: atom_id res chain seq x y z
N MET A 1 -3.88 -27.48 -35.99
CA MET A 1 -2.97 -26.95 -34.97
C MET A 1 -3.72 -27.19 -33.67
N GLU A 2 -3.26 -28.15 -32.88
CA GLU A 2 -3.80 -28.36 -31.53
C GLU A 2 -3.62 -27.04 -30.74
N GLU A 3 -4.71 -26.55 -30.16
CA GLU A 3 -4.62 -25.47 -29.18
C GLU A 3 -3.77 -25.99 -28.02
N GLU A 4 -2.51 -25.52 -27.92
CA GLU A 4 -1.65 -25.80 -26.78
C GLU A 4 -2.43 -25.42 -25.53
N LYS A 5 -2.80 -26.42 -24.72
CA LYS A 5 -3.42 -26.17 -23.40
C LYS A 5 -2.43 -25.40 -22.56
N ILE A 6 -2.68 -24.10 -22.40
CA ILE A 6 -1.90 -23.23 -21.52
C ILE A 6 -2.22 -23.63 -20.07
N ILE A 7 -1.32 -24.39 -19.45
CA ILE A 7 -1.43 -24.90 -18.08
C ILE A 7 -0.10 -24.63 -17.39
N LEU A 8 -0.14 -24.13 -16.17
CA LEU A 8 1.04 -24.02 -15.34
C LEU A 8 1.61 -25.42 -15.05
N PRO A 9 2.93 -25.62 -15.20
CA PRO A 9 3.57 -26.89 -14.82
C PRO A 9 3.36 -27.20 -13.33
N ASP A 10 3.26 -28.49 -12.98
CA ASP A 10 3.07 -28.92 -11.59
C ASP A 10 4.20 -28.48 -10.64
N ASN A 11 5.39 -28.20 -11.17
CA ASN A 11 6.54 -27.73 -10.41
C ASN A 11 6.64 -26.20 -10.30
N ALA A 12 5.64 -25.45 -10.76
CA ALA A 12 5.69 -23.98 -10.74
C ALA A 12 5.82 -23.40 -9.31
N PHE A 13 5.12 -23.99 -8.35
CA PHE A 13 4.99 -23.47 -6.99
C PHE A 13 5.71 -24.28 -5.89
N ARG A 14 6.44 -25.33 -6.28
CA ARG A 14 7.23 -26.14 -5.34
C ARG A 14 8.72 -26.07 -5.63
N GLU A 15 9.53 -26.45 -4.66
CA GLU A 15 10.97 -26.57 -4.87
C GLU A 15 11.27 -27.61 -5.96
N LEU A 16 12.26 -27.29 -6.80
CA LEU A 16 12.73 -28.19 -7.85
C LEU A 16 13.55 -29.35 -7.24
N LYS A 17 13.33 -30.55 -7.72
CA LYS A 17 14.13 -31.71 -7.36
C LYS A 17 15.53 -31.59 -8.00
N GLU A 18 16.48 -32.36 -7.49
CA GLU A 18 17.83 -32.39 -8.03
C GLU A 18 17.82 -32.76 -9.53
N GLY A 19 18.39 -31.91 -10.37
CA GLY A 19 18.39 -32.07 -11.83
C GLY A 19 17.11 -31.62 -12.55
N GLU A 20 16.05 -31.25 -11.83
CA GLU A 20 14.81 -30.73 -12.40
C GLU A 20 14.97 -29.28 -12.85
N LYS A 21 14.38 -28.93 -14.00
CA LYS A 21 14.35 -27.54 -14.51
C LYS A 21 12.91 -27.08 -14.60
N TYR A 22 12.71 -25.79 -14.31
CA TYR A 22 11.43 -25.16 -14.54
C TYR A 22 11.31 -24.71 -16.00
N GLU A 23 10.26 -25.12 -16.67
CA GLU A 23 9.91 -24.66 -18.01
C GLU A 23 8.69 -23.74 -17.93
N PRO A 24 8.80 -22.47 -18.38
CA PRO A 24 7.69 -21.53 -18.33
C PRO A 24 6.58 -21.88 -19.32
N VAL A 25 5.38 -21.34 -19.08
CA VAL A 25 4.19 -21.56 -19.92
C VAL A 25 4.42 -21.17 -21.39
N MET A 26 5.04 -20.01 -21.62
CA MET A 26 5.45 -19.57 -22.96
C MET A 26 6.87 -20.06 -23.26
N SER A 27 7.04 -20.80 -24.35
CA SER A 27 8.33 -21.36 -24.74
C SER A 27 9.45 -20.32 -24.80
N PRO A 28 10.59 -20.58 -24.13
CA PRO A 28 11.75 -19.67 -24.17
C PRO A 28 12.35 -19.46 -25.56
N GLN A 29 12.16 -20.42 -26.47
CA GLN A 29 12.71 -20.41 -27.83
C GLN A 29 11.84 -19.62 -28.82
N ARG A 30 10.53 -19.50 -28.53
CA ARG A 30 9.61 -18.76 -29.40
C ARG A 30 9.62 -17.26 -29.07
N THR A 31 9.51 -16.44 -30.11
CA THR A 31 9.33 -14.98 -29.97
C THR A 31 7.84 -14.64 -29.93
N TYR A 32 7.45 -13.83 -28.96
CA TYR A 32 6.08 -13.35 -28.76
C TYR A 32 6.01 -11.84 -28.93
N ALA A 33 4.87 -11.32 -29.39
CA ALA A 33 4.58 -9.89 -29.45
C ALA A 33 4.22 -9.33 -28.07
N GLU A 34 5.16 -9.36 -27.13
CA GLU A 34 4.93 -8.95 -25.74
C GLU A 34 4.63 -7.46 -25.63
N VAL A 35 5.48 -6.63 -26.28
CA VAL A 35 5.39 -5.15 -26.24
C VAL A 35 4.98 -4.64 -27.60
N ASN A 36 3.85 -3.96 -27.64
CA ASN A 36 3.31 -3.31 -28.83
C ASN A 36 2.37 -2.16 -28.41
N GLY A 37 1.80 -1.44 -29.38
CA GLY A 37 0.88 -0.33 -29.10
C GLY A 37 -0.32 -0.72 -28.22
N TRP A 38 -0.82 -1.94 -28.36
CA TRP A 38 -1.92 -2.46 -27.54
C TRP A 38 -1.52 -2.61 -26.07
N SER A 39 -0.45 -3.38 -25.79
CA SER A 39 -0.01 -3.66 -24.43
C SER A 39 0.44 -2.39 -23.69
N VAL A 40 1.14 -1.48 -24.39
CA VAL A 40 1.58 -0.22 -23.80
C VAL A 40 0.40 0.70 -23.49
N THR A 41 -0.54 0.88 -24.42
CA THR A 41 -1.71 1.76 -24.21
C THR A 41 -2.56 1.27 -23.04
N TRP A 42 -2.91 -0.02 -23.03
CA TRP A 42 -3.69 -0.59 -21.91
C TRP A 42 -2.92 -0.55 -20.59
N GLY A 43 -1.61 -0.81 -20.61
CA GLY A 43 -0.76 -0.69 -19.42
C GLY A 43 -0.75 0.72 -18.84
N VAL A 44 -0.61 1.74 -19.69
CA VAL A 44 -0.66 3.16 -19.29
C VAL A 44 -2.03 3.54 -18.74
N LEU A 45 -3.11 3.12 -19.41
CA LEU A 45 -4.48 3.37 -18.93
C LEU A 45 -4.72 2.75 -17.55
N MET A 46 -4.26 1.52 -17.35
CA MET A 46 -4.36 0.84 -16.05
C MET A 46 -3.52 1.53 -14.99
N ALA A 47 -2.31 1.97 -15.32
CA ALA A 47 -1.46 2.73 -14.41
C ALA A 47 -2.13 4.03 -13.95
N MET A 48 -2.74 4.79 -14.87
CA MET A 48 -3.47 6.01 -14.53
C MET A 48 -4.69 5.73 -13.65
N LEU A 49 -5.55 4.81 -14.08
CA LEU A 49 -6.81 4.49 -13.42
C LEU A 49 -6.59 4.00 -11.98
N PHE A 50 -5.71 3.03 -11.82
CA PHE A 50 -5.45 2.43 -10.51
C PHE A 50 -4.55 3.30 -9.63
N SER A 51 -3.72 4.20 -10.19
CA SER A 51 -3.04 5.22 -9.38
C SER A 51 -4.03 6.18 -8.72
N ALA A 52 -5.04 6.63 -9.47
CA ALA A 52 -6.08 7.50 -8.92
C ALA A 52 -6.89 6.77 -7.83
N ALA A 53 -7.32 5.54 -8.10
CA ALA A 53 -8.07 4.73 -7.15
C ALA A 53 -7.27 4.42 -5.88
N ALA A 54 -6.01 3.99 -6.03
CA ALA A 54 -5.13 3.66 -4.91
C ALA A 54 -4.79 4.90 -4.07
N ALA A 55 -4.60 6.07 -4.69
CA ALA A 55 -4.34 7.32 -3.98
C ALA A 55 -5.53 7.72 -3.10
N TYR A 56 -6.74 7.70 -3.64
CA TYR A 56 -7.94 8.00 -2.87
C TYR A 56 -8.12 7.04 -1.69
N LEU A 57 -8.13 5.73 -1.96
CA LEU A 57 -8.37 4.73 -0.93
C LEU A 57 -7.24 4.72 0.11
N GLY A 58 -5.99 4.83 -0.31
CA GLY A 58 -4.86 4.86 0.58
C GLY A 58 -4.83 6.08 1.50
N LEU A 59 -5.24 7.24 1.01
CA LEU A 59 -5.41 8.45 1.84
C LEU A 59 -6.62 8.34 2.77
N LYS A 60 -7.65 7.60 2.38
CA LYS A 60 -8.82 7.37 3.22
C LYS A 60 -8.54 6.37 4.35
N VAL A 61 -7.95 5.22 4.02
CA VAL A 61 -7.84 4.05 4.91
C VAL A 61 -6.43 3.88 5.51
N GLY A 62 -5.42 4.49 4.89
CA GLY A 62 -4.02 4.31 5.29
C GLY A 62 -3.41 2.98 4.83
N GLN A 63 -4.08 2.28 3.91
CA GLN A 63 -3.63 1.05 3.28
C GLN A 63 -3.71 1.20 1.77
N VAL A 64 -2.68 0.80 1.07
CA VAL A 64 -2.68 0.74 -0.40
C VAL A 64 -2.88 -0.71 -0.81
N PHE A 65 -3.84 -0.95 -1.68
CA PHE A 65 -4.05 -2.26 -2.26
C PHE A 65 -3.19 -2.43 -3.51
N GLU A 66 -2.69 -3.63 -3.69
CA GLU A 66 -1.99 -4.01 -4.90
C GLU A 66 -3.00 -4.30 -6.01
N ALA A 67 -2.86 -3.61 -7.13
CA ALA A 67 -3.82 -3.67 -8.22
C ALA A 67 -3.50 -4.77 -9.25
N ALA A 68 -2.50 -5.62 -9.01
CA ALA A 68 -2.03 -6.63 -9.95
C ALA A 68 -3.14 -7.57 -10.43
N ILE A 69 -3.96 -8.09 -9.51
CA ILE A 69 -5.05 -9.02 -9.83
C ILE A 69 -6.15 -8.33 -10.66
N PRO A 70 -6.76 -7.20 -10.24
CA PRO A 70 -7.78 -6.54 -11.06
C PRO A 70 -7.25 -6.08 -12.41
N ILE A 71 -6.02 -5.61 -12.51
CA ILE A 71 -5.41 -5.26 -13.80
C ILE A 71 -5.25 -6.49 -14.69
N ALA A 72 -4.79 -7.61 -14.15
CA ALA A 72 -4.68 -8.87 -14.90
C ALA A 72 -6.03 -9.33 -15.46
N ILE A 73 -7.10 -9.23 -14.67
CA ILE A 73 -8.46 -9.58 -15.09
C ILE A 73 -8.95 -8.69 -16.24
N ILE A 74 -8.74 -7.38 -16.11
CA ILE A 74 -9.12 -6.43 -17.17
C ILE A 74 -8.29 -6.70 -18.43
N ALA A 75 -6.99 -6.90 -18.31
CA ALA A 75 -6.09 -7.21 -19.43
C ALA A 75 -6.56 -8.46 -20.19
N VAL A 76 -6.87 -9.54 -19.47
CA VAL A 76 -7.44 -10.76 -20.05
C VAL A 76 -8.77 -10.49 -20.72
N GLY A 77 -9.69 -9.76 -20.06
CA GLY A 77 -11.00 -9.44 -20.60
C GLY A 77 -10.92 -8.70 -21.94
N VAL A 78 -10.11 -7.63 -22.00
CA VAL A 78 -9.96 -6.81 -23.22
C VAL A 78 -9.21 -7.57 -24.32
N SER A 79 -8.19 -8.36 -23.99
CA SER A 79 -7.44 -9.17 -24.94
C SER A 79 -8.31 -10.28 -25.56
N THR A 80 -9.14 -10.93 -24.75
CA THR A 80 -10.10 -11.95 -25.20
C THR A 80 -11.18 -11.34 -26.10
N ALA A 81 -11.75 -10.19 -25.71
CA ALA A 81 -12.72 -9.48 -26.52
C ALA A 81 -12.15 -9.04 -27.88
N ALA A 82 -10.89 -8.61 -27.90
CA ALA A 82 -10.17 -8.23 -29.11
C ALA A 82 -9.55 -9.42 -29.88
N LYS A 83 -9.73 -10.66 -29.40
CA LYS A 83 -9.19 -11.90 -30.02
C LYS A 83 -7.68 -11.83 -30.33
N ARG A 84 -6.89 -11.34 -29.34
CA ARG A 84 -5.44 -11.19 -29.50
C ARG A 84 -4.73 -12.54 -29.56
N LYS A 85 -3.81 -12.70 -30.54
CA LYS A 85 -3.07 -13.95 -30.78
C LYS A 85 -2.06 -14.26 -29.67
N ASP A 86 -1.28 -13.24 -29.25
CA ASP A 86 -0.26 -13.35 -28.20
C ASP A 86 -0.77 -12.74 -26.86
N GLY A 87 -2.09 -12.90 -26.61
CA GLY A 87 -2.78 -12.23 -25.50
C GLY A 87 -2.12 -12.46 -24.14
N LEU A 88 -1.60 -13.65 -23.83
CA LEU A 88 -0.92 -13.91 -22.58
C LEU A 88 0.35 -13.06 -22.41
N ALA A 89 1.16 -13.00 -23.45
CA ALA A 89 2.41 -12.23 -23.45
C ALA A 89 2.15 -10.72 -23.30
N GLU A 90 1.14 -10.21 -24.03
CA GLU A 90 0.69 -8.81 -23.94
C GLU A 90 0.13 -8.49 -22.55
N ASN A 91 -0.68 -9.39 -21.97
CA ASN A 91 -1.34 -9.20 -20.68
C ASN A 91 -0.35 -9.11 -19.51
N VAL A 92 0.78 -9.85 -19.57
CA VAL A 92 1.85 -9.71 -18.57
C VAL A 92 2.45 -8.31 -18.61
N ILE A 93 2.66 -7.74 -19.79
CA ILE A 93 3.19 -6.38 -19.94
C ILE A 93 2.17 -5.33 -19.47
N ILE A 94 0.89 -5.51 -19.82
CA ILE A 94 -0.19 -4.62 -19.33
C ILE A 94 -0.22 -4.63 -17.80
N GLN A 95 -0.18 -5.82 -17.19
CA GLN A 95 -0.18 -5.98 -15.74
C GLN A 95 1.06 -5.33 -15.12
N SER A 96 2.25 -5.58 -15.67
CA SER A 96 3.51 -5.07 -15.12
C SER A 96 3.60 -3.52 -15.19
N ILE A 97 3.15 -2.90 -16.30
CA ILE A 97 3.07 -1.44 -16.42
C ILE A 97 2.02 -0.89 -15.44
N GLY A 98 0.84 -1.50 -15.41
CA GLY A 98 -0.27 -1.08 -14.57
C GLY A 98 0.01 -1.20 -13.07
N ALA A 99 0.74 -2.23 -12.65
CA ALA A 99 1.10 -2.47 -11.25
C ALA A 99 2.04 -1.39 -10.66
N CYS A 100 2.63 -0.51 -11.48
CA CYS A 100 3.32 0.68 -10.98
C CYS A 100 2.40 1.57 -10.13
N SER A 101 1.09 1.51 -10.36
CA SER A 101 0.09 2.30 -9.66
C SER A 101 0.16 2.12 -8.13
N GLY A 102 0.04 0.91 -7.63
CA GLY A 102 0.12 0.63 -6.18
C GLY A 102 1.47 1.00 -5.60
N ALA A 103 2.55 0.66 -6.31
CA ALA A 103 3.91 0.88 -5.86
C ALA A 103 4.26 2.38 -5.68
N VAL A 104 4.01 3.19 -6.70
CA VAL A 104 4.32 4.64 -6.66
C VAL A 104 3.39 5.37 -5.70
N VAL A 105 2.12 5.00 -5.71
CA VAL A 105 1.13 5.62 -4.83
C VAL A 105 1.45 5.37 -3.37
N ALA A 106 1.78 4.14 -2.96
CA ALA A 106 2.15 3.83 -1.58
C ALA A 106 3.33 4.68 -1.10
N GLY A 107 4.34 4.86 -1.95
CA GLY A 107 5.48 5.71 -1.65
C GLY A 107 5.09 7.18 -1.47
N ALA A 108 4.29 7.73 -2.36
CA ALA A 108 3.94 9.14 -2.37
C ALA A 108 2.98 9.53 -1.24
N ILE A 109 1.88 8.79 -1.07
CA ILE A 109 0.79 9.20 -0.16
C ILE A 109 1.07 8.95 1.31
N PHE A 110 2.08 8.16 1.65
CA PHE A 110 2.43 7.92 3.06
C PHE A 110 3.26 9.04 3.67
N THR A 111 3.98 9.80 2.85
CA THR A 111 4.89 10.85 3.31
C THR A 111 4.49 12.26 2.87
N LEU A 112 4.28 12.45 1.58
CA LEU A 112 4.17 13.80 1.00
C LEU A 112 2.93 14.59 1.47
N PRO A 113 1.75 14.00 1.72
CA PRO A 113 0.63 14.73 2.27
C PRO A 113 0.89 15.31 3.67
N ALA A 114 1.88 14.79 4.40
CA ALA A 114 2.30 15.36 5.69
C ALA A 114 2.74 16.83 5.56
N ILE A 115 3.28 17.24 4.41
CA ILE A 115 3.65 18.64 4.15
C ILE A 115 2.41 19.54 4.21
N TYR A 116 1.30 19.10 3.61
CA TYR A 116 0.03 19.86 3.65
C TYR A 116 -0.62 19.84 5.04
N ILE A 117 -0.47 18.73 5.78
CA ILE A 117 -0.95 18.64 7.17
C ILE A 117 -0.19 19.63 8.05
N LEU A 118 1.13 19.69 7.93
CA LEU A 118 1.98 20.60 8.67
C LEU A 118 1.84 22.06 8.23
N GLN A 119 1.42 22.32 6.99
CA GLN A 119 1.14 23.65 6.48
C GLN A 119 0.05 24.37 7.28
N ALA A 120 -0.89 23.64 7.87
CA ALA A 120 -1.91 24.21 8.75
C ALA A 120 -1.28 24.87 10.00
N LYS A 121 -0.15 24.35 10.48
CA LYS A 121 0.61 24.88 11.62
C LYS A 121 1.75 25.83 11.18
N TYR A 122 2.35 25.54 10.04
CA TYR A 122 3.48 26.28 9.46
C TYR A 122 3.14 26.71 8.03
N PRO A 123 2.49 27.88 7.84
CA PRO A 123 1.98 28.32 6.53
C PRO A 123 3.03 28.47 5.43
N GLU A 124 4.31 28.63 5.81
CA GLU A 124 5.42 28.71 4.88
C GLU A 124 5.79 27.38 4.22
N MET A 125 5.33 26.25 4.76
CA MET A 125 5.55 24.94 4.16
C MET A 125 4.69 24.76 2.91
N SER A 126 5.30 24.32 1.83
CA SER A 126 4.59 24.03 0.60
C SER A 126 5.29 22.92 -0.19
N ALA A 127 4.51 22.19 -0.97
CA ALA A 127 5.02 21.27 -1.96
C ALA A 127 4.28 21.51 -3.28
N SER A 128 5.03 21.87 -4.32
CA SER A 128 4.50 21.99 -5.67
C SER A 128 4.25 20.62 -6.29
N PHE A 129 3.40 20.56 -7.32
CA PHE A 129 3.23 19.35 -8.13
C PHE A 129 4.58 18.77 -8.60
N MET A 130 5.50 19.64 -9.05
CA MET A 130 6.81 19.21 -9.54
C MET A 130 7.66 18.54 -8.46
N LYS A 131 7.63 19.04 -7.21
CA LYS A 131 8.36 18.39 -6.09
C LYS A 131 7.79 17.01 -5.78
N ILE A 132 6.47 16.86 -5.76
CA ILE A 132 5.79 15.57 -5.55
C ILE A 132 6.09 14.62 -6.69
N PHE A 133 5.93 15.08 -7.92
CA PHE A 133 6.16 14.29 -9.12
C PHE A 133 7.61 13.81 -9.23
N ILE A 134 8.59 14.69 -9.07
CA ILE A 134 10.01 14.35 -9.19
C ILE A 134 10.45 13.40 -8.08
N SER A 135 10.02 13.64 -6.84
CA SER A 135 10.37 12.75 -5.71
C SER A 135 9.82 11.33 -5.92
N SER A 136 8.57 11.21 -6.34
CA SER A 136 7.93 9.93 -6.63
C SER A 136 8.56 9.22 -7.84
N LEU A 137 8.87 9.97 -8.90
CA LEU A 137 9.52 9.44 -10.08
C LEU A 137 10.93 8.93 -9.79
N LEU A 138 11.76 9.74 -9.14
CA LEU A 138 13.12 9.36 -8.78
C LEU A 138 13.16 8.16 -7.83
N GLY A 139 12.27 8.15 -6.82
CA GLY A 139 12.12 7.01 -5.92
C GLY A 139 11.78 5.73 -6.68
N GLY A 140 10.80 5.78 -7.57
CA GLY A 140 10.40 4.63 -8.40
C GLY A 140 11.53 4.12 -9.30
N ILE A 141 12.27 5.03 -9.95
CA ILE A 141 13.43 4.69 -10.79
C ILE A 141 14.53 4.03 -9.94
N ILE A 142 14.87 4.58 -8.78
CA ILE A 142 15.85 4.00 -7.85
C ILE A 142 15.42 2.59 -7.44
N GLY A 143 14.14 2.39 -7.09
CA GLY A 143 13.61 1.08 -6.72
C GLY A 143 13.74 0.03 -7.83
N ILE A 144 13.46 0.40 -9.07
CA ILE A 144 13.65 -0.48 -10.24
C ILE A 144 15.12 -0.85 -10.40
N LEU A 145 16.00 0.16 -10.44
CA LEU A 145 17.43 -0.03 -10.68
C LEU A 145 18.11 -0.84 -9.57
N PHE A 146 17.70 -0.64 -8.33
CA PHE A 146 18.27 -1.38 -7.19
C PHE A 146 17.78 -2.82 -7.11
N LEU A 147 16.58 -3.12 -7.63
CA LEU A 147 16.04 -4.48 -7.60
C LEU A 147 16.60 -5.38 -8.71
N ILE A 148 16.82 -4.86 -9.92
CA ILE A 148 17.21 -5.68 -11.08
C ILE A 148 18.40 -6.61 -10.77
N PRO A 149 19.49 -6.17 -10.10
CA PRO A 149 20.61 -7.03 -9.74
C PRO A 149 20.23 -8.24 -8.85
N PHE A 150 19.13 -8.12 -8.10
CA PHE A 150 18.66 -9.18 -7.19
C PHE A 150 17.56 -10.06 -7.81
N ARG A 151 17.08 -9.73 -9.03
CA ARG A 151 16.01 -10.48 -9.69
C ARG A 151 16.29 -11.98 -9.71
N LYS A 152 17.45 -12.38 -10.18
CA LYS A 152 17.81 -13.80 -10.32
C LYS A 152 17.72 -14.53 -9.00
N TYR A 153 18.24 -13.92 -7.93
CA TYR A 153 18.15 -14.49 -6.59
C TYR A 153 16.72 -14.73 -6.15
N PHE A 154 15.87 -13.69 -6.11
CA PHE A 154 14.51 -13.82 -5.59
C PHE A 154 13.59 -14.65 -6.49
N VAL A 155 13.74 -14.51 -7.79
CA VAL A 155 12.79 -15.05 -8.77
C VAL A 155 13.14 -16.45 -9.21
N SER A 156 14.43 -16.72 -9.50
CA SER A 156 14.91 -17.97 -10.09
C SER A 156 15.60 -18.88 -9.08
N ASP A 157 16.63 -18.39 -8.38
CA ASP A 157 17.45 -19.22 -7.50
C ASP A 157 16.68 -19.71 -6.27
N MET A 158 15.71 -18.92 -5.81
CA MET A 158 14.80 -19.25 -4.71
C MET A 158 13.46 -19.82 -5.19
N HIS A 159 13.44 -20.48 -6.35
CA HIS A 159 12.22 -21.11 -6.89
C HIS A 159 11.61 -22.09 -5.89
N GLY A 160 10.32 -21.94 -5.63
CA GLY A 160 9.55 -22.77 -4.71
C GLY A 160 9.80 -22.53 -3.22
N LYS A 161 10.86 -21.81 -2.84
CA LYS A 161 11.15 -21.47 -1.43
C LYS A 161 10.33 -20.29 -0.93
N TYR A 162 9.99 -19.38 -1.82
CA TYR A 162 9.12 -18.24 -1.51
C TYR A 162 7.75 -18.44 -2.14
N PRO A 163 6.66 -18.28 -1.37
CA PRO A 163 5.29 -18.54 -1.84
C PRO A 163 4.79 -17.51 -2.85
N PHE A 164 5.27 -16.26 -2.82
CA PHE A 164 4.80 -15.16 -3.66
C PHE A 164 3.27 -15.13 -3.82
N PRO A 165 2.49 -14.96 -2.74
CA PRO A 165 1.04 -15.22 -2.77
C PRO A 165 0.30 -14.37 -3.79
N GLU A 166 0.65 -13.10 -3.95
CA GLU A 166 0.04 -12.20 -4.93
C GLU A 166 0.43 -12.58 -6.37
N ALA A 167 1.71 -12.85 -6.62
CA ALA A 167 2.18 -13.28 -7.93
C ALA A 167 1.53 -14.61 -8.34
N THR A 168 1.35 -15.54 -7.39
CA THR A 168 0.65 -16.81 -7.61
C THR A 168 -0.79 -16.59 -8.06
N ALA A 169 -1.54 -15.77 -7.32
CA ALA A 169 -2.93 -15.45 -7.66
C ALA A 169 -3.04 -14.75 -9.02
N THR A 170 -2.20 -13.76 -9.28
CA THR A 170 -2.17 -13.02 -10.55
C THR A 170 -1.82 -13.94 -11.74
N THR A 171 -0.83 -14.82 -11.55
CA THR A 171 -0.43 -15.78 -12.58
C THR A 171 -1.57 -16.75 -12.91
N GLN A 172 -2.28 -17.24 -11.90
CA GLN A 172 -3.45 -18.11 -12.10
C GLN A 172 -4.56 -17.42 -12.88
N VAL A 173 -4.81 -16.14 -12.60
CA VAL A 173 -5.77 -15.32 -13.36
C VAL A 173 -5.36 -15.19 -14.81
N LEU A 174 -4.10 -14.85 -15.09
CA LEU A 174 -3.59 -14.67 -16.45
C LEU A 174 -3.66 -15.96 -17.27
N VAL A 175 -3.38 -17.10 -16.66
CA VAL A 175 -3.45 -18.43 -17.33
C VAL A 175 -4.90 -18.88 -17.52
N SER A 176 -5.73 -18.76 -16.49
CA SER A 176 -7.14 -19.18 -16.56
C SER A 176 -7.96 -18.35 -17.54
N GLY A 177 -7.60 -17.09 -17.68
CA GLY A 177 -8.26 -16.17 -18.60
C GLY A 177 -8.12 -16.54 -20.08
N GLN A 178 -7.14 -17.32 -20.44
CA GLN A 178 -7.02 -17.89 -21.79
C GLN A 178 -8.17 -18.88 -22.12
N LYS A 179 -8.88 -19.37 -21.11
CA LYS A 179 -10.04 -20.27 -21.25
C LYS A 179 -11.38 -19.55 -21.47
N GLY A 180 -11.41 -18.24 -21.72
CA GLY A 180 -12.62 -17.56 -22.15
C GLY A 180 -13.15 -16.39 -21.33
N GLY A 181 -12.34 -15.64 -20.59
CA GLY A 181 -12.71 -14.30 -20.07
C GLY A 181 -13.91 -14.23 -19.10
N SER A 182 -14.47 -15.37 -18.67
CA SER A 182 -15.66 -15.45 -17.80
C SER A 182 -15.46 -14.81 -16.42
N GLN A 183 -14.23 -14.65 -15.99
CA GLN A 183 -13.88 -14.03 -14.70
C GLN A 183 -13.97 -12.49 -14.70
N ALA A 184 -13.90 -11.84 -15.85
CA ALA A 184 -14.03 -10.40 -15.94
C ALA A 184 -15.44 -9.91 -15.57
N LYS A 185 -16.48 -10.68 -15.91
CA LYS A 185 -17.87 -10.30 -15.65
C LYS A 185 -18.20 -10.14 -14.16
N PRO A 186 -17.87 -11.08 -13.26
CA PRO A 186 -18.08 -10.90 -11.82
C PRO A 186 -17.34 -9.69 -11.25
N LEU A 187 -16.10 -9.43 -11.68
CA LEU A 187 -15.34 -8.26 -11.28
C LEU A 187 -16.02 -6.96 -11.68
N LEU A 188 -16.45 -6.84 -12.94
CA LEU A 188 -17.09 -5.64 -13.46
C LEU A 188 -18.43 -5.37 -12.77
N ILE A 189 -19.27 -6.41 -12.60
CA ILE A 189 -20.54 -6.28 -11.88
C ILE A 189 -20.31 -5.85 -10.43
N ALA A 190 -19.37 -6.49 -9.74
CA ALA A 190 -19.02 -6.12 -8.38
C ALA A 190 -18.44 -4.69 -8.30
N GLY A 191 -17.63 -4.29 -9.29
CA GLY A 191 -17.12 -2.93 -9.40
C GLY A 191 -18.24 -1.89 -9.58
N LEU A 192 -19.26 -2.19 -10.37
CA LEU A 192 -20.43 -1.34 -10.50
C LEU A 192 -21.25 -1.27 -9.21
N VAL A 193 -21.52 -2.41 -8.58
CA VAL A 193 -22.31 -2.45 -7.34
C VAL A 193 -21.58 -1.74 -6.21
N GLY A 194 -20.32 -2.09 -5.93
CA GLY A 194 -19.52 -1.45 -4.88
C GLY A 194 -19.23 0.01 -5.17
N GLY A 195 -18.95 0.33 -6.44
CA GLY A 195 -18.72 1.70 -6.88
C GLY A 195 -19.96 2.60 -6.73
N LEU A 196 -21.12 2.14 -7.16
CA LEU A 196 -22.38 2.89 -6.98
C LEU A 196 -22.72 3.04 -5.50
N TYR A 197 -22.54 1.99 -4.71
CA TYR A 197 -22.76 2.04 -3.26
C TYR A 197 -21.93 3.13 -2.59
N ASP A 198 -20.62 3.10 -2.79
CA ASP A 198 -19.70 4.09 -2.21
C ASP A 198 -19.90 5.49 -2.80
N PHE A 199 -20.27 5.59 -4.09
CA PHE A 199 -20.59 6.87 -4.74
C PHE A 199 -21.82 7.55 -4.15
N ILE A 200 -22.88 6.79 -3.88
CA ILE A 200 -24.11 7.31 -3.26
C ILE A 200 -23.81 7.91 -1.89
N VAL A 201 -23.00 7.20 -1.08
CA VAL A 201 -22.61 7.70 0.24
C VAL A 201 -21.75 8.95 0.13
N ALA A 202 -20.69 8.89 -0.69
CA ALA A 202 -19.71 9.97 -0.80
C ALA A 202 -20.26 11.24 -1.47
N THR A 203 -21.18 11.10 -2.42
CA THR A 203 -21.72 12.22 -3.21
C THR A 203 -23.04 12.73 -2.66
N PHE A 204 -23.99 11.83 -2.41
CA PHE A 204 -25.35 12.21 -2.01
C PHE A 204 -25.59 12.13 -0.51
N GLY A 205 -24.76 11.39 0.23
CA GLY A 205 -24.89 11.26 1.69
C GLY A 205 -26.26 10.71 2.12
N TRP A 206 -26.83 9.77 1.37
CA TRP A 206 -28.14 9.19 1.70
C TRP A 206 -28.15 8.44 3.03
N TRP A 207 -26.99 7.97 3.47
CA TRP A 207 -26.73 7.46 4.81
C TRP A 207 -25.32 7.84 5.25
N ASN A 208 -25.04 7.77 6.56
CA ASN A 208 -23.70 8.05 7.09
C ASN A 208 -22.69 7.01 6.62
N GLU A 209 -21.50 7.48 6.32
CA GLU A 209 -20.39 6.61 5.96
C GLU A 209 -19.92 5.75 7.13
N ASN A 210 -20.01 6.28 8.36
CA ASN A 210 -19.65 5.61 9.59
C ASN A 210 -20.87 5.42 10.48
N PHE A 211 -21.06 4.21 10.98
CA PHE A 211 -21.95 3.95 12.09
C PHE A 211 -21.21 4.12 13.41
N THR A 212 -21.82 4.77 14.41
CA THR A 212 -21.26 4.93 15.75
C THR A 212 -22.30 4.62 16.84
N THR A 213 -21.84 4.07 17.95
CA THR A 213 -22.72 3.83 19.12
C THR A 213 -23.23 5.11 19.78
N ARG A 214 -22.68 6.27 19.42
CA ARG A 214 -23.14 7.59 19.86
C ARG A 214 -24.50 8.02 19.25
N PHE A 215 -25.09 7.22 18.37
CA PHE A 215 -26.37 7.54 17.72
C PHE A 215 -27.56 7.62 18.70
N CYS A 216 -27.41 7.07 19.93
CA CYS A 216 -28.44 7.09 20.96
C CYS A 216 -27.91 7.66 22.28
N ALA A 217 -28.80 8.20 23.10
CA ALA A 217 -28.45 8.85 24.37
C ALA A 217 -27.65 7.94 25.32
N LEU A 218 -27.97 6.64 25.38
CA LEU A 218 -27.23 5.67 26.18
C LEU A 218 -25.78 5.51 25.68
N GLY A 219 -25.59 5.42 24.38
CA GLY A 219 -24.26 5.29 23.78
C GLY A 219 -23.41 6.54 23.98
N GLU A 220 -24.01 7.72 23.89
CA GLU A 220 -23.34 8.98 24.19
C GLU A 220 -22.92 9.08 25.66
N ASP A 221 -23.81 8.70 26.58
CA ASP A 221 -23.51 8.67 28.01
C ASP A 221 -22.37 7.71 28.37
N ILE A 222 -22.31 6.54 27.73
CA ILE A 222 -21.20 5.58 27.86
C ILE A 222 -19.89 6.18 27.31
N ALA A 223 -19.94 6.84 26.16
CA ALA A 223 -18.76 7.46 25.56
C ALA A 223 -18.21 8.59 26.42
N GLU A 224 -19.06 9.42 27.01
CA GLU A 224 -18.64 10.52 27.88
C GLU A 224 -18.12 10.04 29.23
N LYS A 225 -18.81 9.12 29.90
CA LYS A 225 -18.49 8.66 31.25
C LYS A 225 -17.45 7.55 31.28
N ALA A 226 -17.62 6.51 30.48
CA ALA A 226 -16.74 5.34 30.44
C ALA A 226 -15.63 5.45 29.38
N LYS A 227 -15.67 6.45 28.51
CA LYS A 227 -14.74 6.64 27.40
C LYS A 227 -14.74 5.45 26.41
N LEU A 228 -15.86 4.74 26.33
CA LEU A 228 -16.05 3.61 25.44
C LEU A 228 -16.91 4.01 24.24
N VAL A 229 -16.40 3.77 23.05
CA VAL A 229 -17.11 4.01 21.80
C VAL A 229 -16.85 2.87 20.84
N PHE A 230 -17.82 2.56 19.98
CA PHE A 230 -17.66 1.64 18.86
C PHE A 230 -18.05 2.37 17.58
N LYS A 231 -17.19 2.23 16.56
CA LYS A 231 -17.37 2.85 15.25
C LYS A 231 -17.04 1.85 14.15
N VAL A 232 -17.78 1.90 13.05
CA VAL A 232 -17.53 1.07 11.87
C VAL A 232 -17.84 1.85 10.59
N ASN A 233 -16.89 1.88 9.67
CA ASN A 233 -17.10 2.39 8.33
C ASN A 233 -17.89 1.35 7.51
N THR A 234 -18.91 1.79 6.80
CA THR A 234 -19.84 0.94 6.05
C THR A 234 -19.52 0.88 4.57
N GLY A 235 -18.34 1.34 4.14
CA GLY A 235 -17.92 1.39 2.74
C GLY A 235 -17.65 0.02 2.13
N ALA A 236 -18.03 -0.14 0.86
CA ALA A 236 -17.81 -1.37 0.10
C ALA A 236 -16.32 -1.64 -0.15
N ALA A 237 -15.55 -0.61 -0.46
CA ALA A 237 -14.11 -0.74 -0.72
C ALA A 237 -13.35 -1.22 0.52
N VAL A 238 -13.67 -0.69 1.71
CA VAL A 238 -13.02 -1.07 2.97
C VAL A 238 -13.38 -2.50 3.37
N PHE A 239 -14.65 -2.90 3.18
CA PHE A 239 -15.10 -4.28 3.37
C PHE A 239 -14.34 -5.25 2.44
N GLY A 240 -14.24 -4.91 1.15
CA GLY A 240 -13.51 -5.69 0.15
C GLY A 240 -12.04 -5.88 0.53
N LEU A 241 -11.39 -4.83 1.03
CA LEU A 241 -10.01 -4.89 1.51
C LEU A 241 -9.87 -5.89 2.67
N GLY A 242 -10.80 -5.85 3.63
CA GLY A 242 -10.85 -6.81 4.74
C GLY A 242 -11.00 -8.27 4.28
N TYR A 243 -11.83 -8.50 3.26
CA TYR A 243 -11.99 -9.83 2.68
C TYR A 243 -10.67 -10.37 2.10
N ILE A 244 -9.92 -9.53 1.35
CA ILE A 244 -8.64 -9.92 0.75
C ILE A 244 -7.55 -10.16 1.80
N ILE A 245 -7.47 -9.29 2.82
CA ILE A 245 -6.50 -9.43 3.92
C ILE A 245 -6.70 -10.75 4.68
N GLY A 246 -7.94 -11.21 4.78
CA GLY A 246 -8.30 -12.45 5.46
C GLY A 246 -8.40 -12.32 6.98
N LEU A 247 -9.04 -13.32 7.61
CA LEU A 247 -9.42 -13.26 9.02
C LEU A 247 -8.23 -13.09 9.98
N LYS A 248 -7.13 -13.80 9.75
CA LYS A 248 -5.98 -13.82 10.66
C LYS A 248 -5.38 -12.43 10.89
N TYR A 249 -5.04 -11.75 9.81
CA TYR A 249 -4.42 -10.41 9.88
C TYR A 249 -5.44 -9.34 10.26
N ALA A 250 -6.65 -9.41 9.72
CA ALA A 250 -7.74 -8.51 10.09
C ALA A 250 -8.08 -8.57 11.58
N PHE A 251 -8.07 -9.78 12.17
CA PHE A 251 -8.28 -9.98 13.61
C PHE A 251 -7.17 -9.35 14.44
N ILE A 252 -5.89 -9.51 14.04
CA ILE A 252 -4.74 -8.92 14.75
C ILE A 252 -4.79 -7.38 14.68
N ILE A 253 -5.10 -6.82 13.52
CA ILE A 253 -5.28 -5.36 13.35
C ILE A 253 -6.43 -4.87 14.27
N CYS A 254 -7.54 -5.57 14.27
CA CYS A 254 -8.69 -5.22 15.09
C CYS A 254 -8.39 -5.32 16.60
N LEU A 255 -7.63 -6.34 17.02
CA LEU A 255 -7.18 -6.45 18.43
C LEU A 255 -6.30 -5.25 18.82
N GLY A 256 -5.41 -4.78 17.96
CA GLY A 256 -4.64 -3.57 18.20
C GLY A 256 -5.53 -2.35 18.39
N SER A 257 -6.56 -2.22 17.55
CA SER A 257 -7.54 -1.15 17.66
C SER A 257 -8.33 -1.21 18.98
N LEU A 258 -8.83 -2.37 19.34
CA LEU A 258 -9.58 -2.55 20.60
C LEU A 258 -8.69 -2.33 21.83
N ALA A 259 -7.43 -2.74 21.78
CA ALA A 259 -6.47 -2.49 22.85
C ALA A 259 -6.31 -0.99 23.14
N VAL A 260 -6.23 -0.16 22.10
CA VAL A 260 -6.15 1.30 22.28
C VAL A 260 -7.49 1.88 22.72
N TRP A 261 -8.56 1.61 21.96
CA TRP A 261 -9.84 2.28 22.15
C TRP A 261 -10.61 1.81 23.39
N TRP A 262 -10.47 0.55 23.80
CA TRP A 262 -11.23 -0.02 24.91
C TRP A 262 -10.41 -0.29 26.17
N VAL A 263 -9.07 -0.21 26.09
CA VAL A 263 -8.19 -0.38 27.25
C VAL A 263 -7.40 0.88 27.54
N ILE A 264 -6.61 1.38 26.55
CA ILE A 264 -5.73 2.51 26.77
C ILE A 264 -6.51 3.81 26.95
N VAL A 265 -7.48 4.12 26.10
CA VAL A 265 -8.26 5.37 26.17
C VAL A 265 -9.06 5.46 27.48
N PRO A 266 -9.86 4.46 27.88
CA PRO A 266 -10.50 4.48 29.20
C PRO A 266 -9.50 4.47 30.36
N GLY A 267 -8.42 3.71 30.24
CA GLY A 267 -7.37 3.63 31.24
C GLY A 267 -6.68 4.98 31.49
N MET A 268 -6.38 5.72 30.42
CA MET A 268 -5.82 7.08 30.52
C MET A 268 -6.78 8.02 31.28
N ALA A 269 -8.06 7.96 30.98
CA ALA A 269 -9.08 8.76 31.65
C ALA A 269 -9.23 8.40 33.14
N LEU A 270 -9.11 7.10 33.50
CA LEU A 270 -9.18 6.64 34.89
C LEU A 270 -7.93 7.02 35.71
N ILE A 271 -6.74 6.90 35.11
CA ILE A 271 -5.46 7.12 35.82
C ILE A 271 -5.16 8.60 35.93
N PHE A 272 -5.38 9.38 34.87
CA PHE A 272 -4.96 10.77 34.75
C PHE A 272 -6.14 11.77 34.73
N GLY A 273 -7.34 11.36 35.13
CA GLY A 273 -8.60 12.07 34.96
C GLY A 273 -8.54 13.59 35.14
N ASP A 274 -8.04 14.06 36.27
CA ASP A 274 -7.97 15.51 36.60
C ASP A 274 -6.67 16.18 36.10
N GLN A 275 -5.75 15.45 35.47
CA GLN A 275 -4.45 15.97 35.04
C GLN A 275 -4.50 16.49 33.62
N VAL A 276 -3.81 17.61 33.37
CA VAL A 276 -3.51 18.13 32.04
C VAL A 276 -2.12 17.63 31.64
N LEU A 277 -2.05 16.70 30.70
CA LEU A 277 -0.80 16.13 30.22
C LEU A 277 -0.31 16.89 28.98
N ASN A 278 0.29 18.06 29.20
CA ASN A 278 0.80 18.94 28.14
C ASN A 278 2.31 18.78 27.85
N GLN A 279 2.96 17.84 28.53
CA GLN A 279 4.41 17.60 28.37
C GLN A 279 4.81 17.07 26.99
N TRP A 280 3.87 16.50 26.25
CA TRP A 280 4.08 15.93 24.91
C TRP A 280 3.46 16.78 23.80
N ASP A 281 2.44 17.59 24.14
CA ASP A 281 1.80 18.54 23.25
C ASP A 281 1.42 19.80 24.06
N PRO A 282 2.18 20.88 23.92
CA PRO A 282 1.93 22.13 24.66
C PRO A 282 0.57 22.76 24.37
N THR A 283 -0.09 22.37 23.30
CA THR A 283 -1.43 22.89 22.93
C THR A 283 -2.57 22.26 23.76
N VAL A 284 -2.29 21.18 24.47
CA VAL A 284 -3.26 20.51 25.33
C VAL A 284 -3.50 21.32 26.59
N THR A 285 -4.72 21.79 26.75
CA THR A 285 -5.16 22.60 27.91
C THR A 285 -6.25 21.91 28.74
N THR A 286 -6.81 20.81 28.24
CA THR A 286 -7.93 20.08 28.85
C THR A 286 -7.44 18.89 29.67
N ALA A 287 -8.02 18.66 30.83
CA ALA A 287 -7.77 17.47 31.63
C ALA A 287 -8.20 16.20 30.89
N VAL A 288 -7.46 15.11 31.04
CA VAL A 288 -7.69 13.86 30.30
C VAL A 288 -9.11 13.33 30.49
N GLY A 289 -9.65 13.40 31.71
CA GLY A 289 -11.01 12.96 32.01
C GLY A 289 -12.11 13.79 31.36
N ALA A 290 -11.84 15.05 31.03
CA ALA A 290 -12.76 15.93 30.33
C ALA A 290 -12.70 15.79 28.80
N MET A 291 -11.69 15.11 28.27
CA MET A 291 -11.55 14.84 26.83
C MET A 291 -12.55 13.80 26.36
N SER A 292 -12.97 13.91 25.10
CA SER A 292 -13.69 12.83 24.40
C SER A 292 -12.77 11.63 24.15
N PRO A 293 -13.30 10.42 23.95
CA PRO A 293 -12.49 9.25 23.57
C PRO A 293 -11.62 9.50 22.35
N GLU A 294 -12.14 10.22 21.37
CA GLU A 294 -11.44 10.59 20.12
C GLU A 294 -10.28 11.54 20.39
N GLU A 295 -10.41 12.47 21.31
CA GLU A 295 -9.34 13.38 21.70
C GLU A 295 -8.23 12.64 22.45
N ILE A 296 -8.57 11.75 23.39
CA ILE A 296 -7.59 10.92 24.09
C ILE A 296 -6.83 10.04 23.09
N PHE A 297 -7.54 9.42 22.15
CA PHE A 297 -6.92 8.62 21.10
C PHE A 297 -5.96 9.46 20.25
N ARG A 298 -6.38 10.64 19.82
CA ARG A 298 -5.56 11.55 19.00
C ARG A 298 -4.32 12.05 19.74
N CYS A 299 -4.46 12.43 21.00
CA CYS A 299 -3.36 13.01 21.77
C CYS A 299 -2.38 11.96 22.29
N TYR A 300 -2.85 10.75 22.63
CA TYR A 300 -2.02 9.76 23.33
C TYR A 300 -2.03 8.38 22.64
N GLY A 301 -3.17 7.86 22.27
CA GLY A 301 -3.28 6.49 21.72
C GLY A 301 -2.50 6.30 20.42
N LYS A 302 -2.57 7.26 19.51
CA LYS A 302 -1.82 7.23 18.25
C LYS A 302 -0.31 7.13 18.45
N SER A 303 0.23 7.85 19.44
CA SER A 303 1.68 7.86 19.70
C SER A 303 2.20 6.47 20.12
N ILE A 304 1.41 5.70 20.84
CA ILE A 304 1.75 4.32 21.18
C ILE A 304 1.80 3.47 19.90
N GLY A 305 0.83 3.62 19.01
CA GLY A 305 0.81 2.96 17.71
C GLY A 305 2.04 3.31 16.85
N ILE A 306 2.44 4.57 16.81
CA ILE A 306 3.64 5.06 16.11
C ILE A 306 4.89 4.34 16.62
N GLY A 307 5.09 4.26 17.94
CA GLY A 307 6.22 3.54 18.53
C GLY A 307 6.24 2.07 18.17
N GLY A 308 5.07 1.43 18.16
CA GLY A 308 4.90 0.04 17.74
C GLY A 308 5.27 -0.19 16.27
N ILE A 309 4.83 0.69 15.37
CA ILE A 309 5.15 0.62 13.93
C ILE A 309 6.64 0.80 13.70
N ALA A 310 7.27 1.78 14.35
CA ALA A 310 8.70 2.04 14.23
C ALA A 310 9.53 0.82 14.68
N MET A 311 9.21 0.26 15.84
CA MET A 311 9.91 -0.91 16.36
C MET A 311 9.69 -2.16 15.50
N ALA A 312 8.48 -2.36 14.99
CA ALA A 312 8.19 -3.46 14.05
C ALA A 312 9.01 -3.32 12.76
N GLY A 313 9.25 -2.11 12.27
CA GLY A 313 10.15 -1.81 11.16
C GLY A 313 11.59 -2.22 11.47
N ILE A 314 12.13 -1.83 12.63
CA ILE A 314 13.48 -2.21 13.09
C ILE A 314 13.63 -3.74 13.16
N ILE A 315 12.67 -4.41 13.78
CA ILE A 315 12.66 -5.87 13.92
C ILE A 315 12.64 -6.54 12.53
N GLY A 316 11.87 -5.99 11.58
CA GLY A 316 11.83 -6.46 10.20
C GLY A 316 13.21 -6.41 9.52
N ILE A 317 13.94 -5.32 9.69
CA ILE A 317 15.31 -5.15 9.16
C ILE A 317 16.27 -6.16 9.80
N ILE A 318 16.24 -6.29 11.12
CA ILE A 318 17.11 -7.23 11.85
C ILE A 318 16.86 -8.66 11.38
N LYS A 319 15.62 -9.08 11.28
CA LYS A 319 15.24 -10.43 10.79
C LYS A 319 15.68 -10.69 9.35
N SER A 320 15.69 -9.67 8.51
CA SER A 320 16.07 -9.77 7.10
C SER A 320 17.57 -9.61 6.84
N TRP A 321 18.38 -9.34 7.87
CA TRP A 321 19.82 -9.05 7.71
C TRP A 321 20.59 -10.16 7.01
N GLY A 322 20.33 -11.43 7.35
CA GLY A 322 20.95 -12.58 6.69
C GLY A 322 20.64 -12.65 5.19
N ILE A 323 19.43 -12.28 4.80
CA ILE A 323 18.98 -12.27 3.41
C ILE A 323 19.62 -11.12 2.65
N ILE A 324 19.71 -9.94 3.25
CA ILE A 324 20.41 -8.78 2.70
C ILE A 324 21.87 -9.16 2.39
N LYS A 325 22.56 -9.77 3.36
CA LYS A 325 23.94 -10.21 3.21
C LYS A 325 24.10 -11.23 2.07
N SER A 326 23.20 -12.20 1.98
CA SER A 326 23.21 -13.23 0.92
C SER A 326 22.97 -12.64 -0.45
N ALA A 327 21.97 -11.75 -0.57
CA ALA A 327 21.62 -11.08 -1.82
C ALA A 327 22.76 -10.17 -2.32
N VAL A 328 23.37 -9.39 -1.43
CA VAL A 328 24.54 -8.55 -1.75
C VAL A 328 25.73 -9.39 -2.19
N SER A 329 25.99 -10.51 -1.49
CA SER A 329 27.09 -11.44 -1.85
C SER A 329 26.90 -12.02 -3.26
N LEU A 330 25.68 -12.43 -3.61
CA LEU A 330 25.37 -12.98 -4.93
C LEU A 330 25.49 -11.92 -6.03
N ALA A 331 24.92 -10.73 -5.83
CA ALA A 331 25.07 -9.62 -6.76
C ALA A 331 26.55 -9.26 -7.00
N THR A 332 27.37 -9.24 -5.94
CA THR A 332 28.81 -8.95 -6.04
C THR A 332 29.56 -10.04 -6.80
N LYS A 333 29.19 -11.32 -6.64
CA LYS A 333 29.77 -12.44 -7.40
C LYS A 333 29.43 -12.37 -8.88
N GLU A 334 28.20 -12.04 -9.23
CA GLU A 334 27.78 -11.84 -10.63
C GLU A 334 28.50 -10.63 -11.28
N MET A 335 28.74 -9.56 -10.52
CA MET A 335 29.52 -8.41 -10.96
C MET A 335 31.00 -8.74 -11.20
N LYS A 336 31.60 -9.60 -10.38
CA LYS A 336 33.01 -10.03 -10.47
C LYS A 336 33.21 -11.23 -11.40
N GLY A 337 32.19 -11.96 -11.72
CA GLY A 337 32.22 -13.05 -12.68
C GLY A 337 32.59 -12.50 -14.04
N LYS A 338 33.87 -12.66 -14.42
CA LYS A 338 34.35 -12.45 -15.79
C LYS A 338 33.37 -13.19 -16.70
N GLY A 339 32.88 -12.52 -17.74
CA GLY A 339 32.04 -13.11 -18.78
C GLY A 339 32.68 -14.37 -19.33
N GLY A 340 32.43 -15.48 -18.67
CA GLY A 340 32.67 -16.80 -19.20
C GLY A 340 31.52 -17.12 -20.13
N ASP A 341 31.87 -17.33 -21.38
CA ASP A 341 31.03 -17.81 -22.47
C ASP A 341 29.75 -17.00 -22.73
N ALA A 342 29.75 -16.29 -23.84
CA ALA A 342 28.58 -15.81 -24.55
C ALA A 342 27.72 -17.01 -25.02
N LYS A 343 27.25 -17.85 -24.07
CA LYS A 343 26.13 -18.72 -24.32
C LYS A 343 24.97 -17.85 -24.69
N VAL A 344 24.38 -18.08 -25.85
CA VAL A 344 23.17 -17.42 -26.33
C VAL A 344 22.15 -17.46 -25.18
N GLN A 345 22.02 -16.36 -24.44
CA GLN A 345 21.07 -16.27 -23.33
C GLN A 345 19.66 -16.40 -23.90
N VAL A 346 18.95 -17.40 -23.40
CA VAL A 346 17.55 -17.61 -23.76
C VAL A 346 16.75 -16.35 -23.39
N ARG A 347 15.75 -16.02 -24.19
CA ARG A 347 14.91 -14.84 -24.06
C ARG A 347 14.46 -14.57 -22.59
N THR A 348 14.03 -15.61 -21.90
CA THR A 348 13.51 -15.59 -20.53
C THR A 348 14.57 -15.32 -19.45
N GLN A 349 15.83 -15.22 -19.82
CA GLN A 349 16.95 -14.93 -18.90
C GLN A 349 17.64 -13.57 -19.22
N ARG A 350 17.14 -12.83 -20.21
CA ARG A 350 17.72 -11.55 -20.62
C ARG A 350 17.20 -10.43 -19.74
N ASP A 351 18.09 -9.88 -18.92
CA ASP A 351 17.88 -8.64 -18.17
C ASP A 351 18.47 -7.43 -18.92
N ILE A 352 18.19 -6.23 -18.43
CA ILE A 352 18.94 -5.03 -18.82
C ILE A 352 20.40 -5.26 -18.45
N SER A 353 21.32 -4.92 -19.36
CA SER A 353 22.75 -5.16 -19.11
C SER A 353 23.24 -4.41 -17.87
N PHE A 354 24.13 -5.04 -17.11
CA PHE A 354 24.67 -4.45 -15.89
C PHE A 354 25.33 -3.07 -16.13
N LYS A 355 25.97 -2.87 -17.29
CA LYS A 355 26.54 -1.56 -17.67
C LYS A 355 25.46 -0.47 -17.73
N VAL A 356 24.32 -0.77 -18.36
CA VAL A 356 23.19 0.16 -18.46
C VAL A 356 22.60 0.46 -17.08
N ILE A 357 22.46 -0.57 -16.22
CA ILE A 357 21.97 -0.40 -14.85
C ILE A 357 22.94 0.48 -14.05
N ALA A 358 24.23 0.22 -14.12
CA ALA A 358 25.25 1.01 -13.40
C ALA A 358 25.26 2.48 -13.85
N ILE A 359 25.27 2.73 -15.16
CA ILE A 359 25.20 4.08 -15.71
C ILE A 359 23.88 4.76 -15.34
N GLY A 360 22.76 4.05 -15.49
CA GLY A 360 21.44 4.56 -15.11
C GLY A 360 21.35 4.90 -13.62
N THR A 361 21.93 4.09 -12.75
CA THR A 361 22.00 4.34 -11.30
C THR A 361 22.82 5.59 -11.01
N ILE A 362 24.01 5.73 -11.61
CA ILE A 362 24.85 6.92 -11.42
C ILE A 362 24.12 8.18 -11.88
N ILE A 363 23.51 8.15 -13.05
CA ILE A 363 22.73 9.29 -13.57
C ILE A 363 21.55 9.61 -12.65
N THR A 364 20.82 8.62 -12.20
CA THR A 364 19.65 8.83 -11.32
C THR A 364 20.07 9.40 -9.97
N ILE A 365 21.15 8.89 -9.38
CA ILE A 365 21.70 9.43 -8.13
C ILE A 365 22.18 10.87 -8.33
N ALA A 366 22.84 11.18 -9.45
CA ALA A 366 23.25 12.54 -9.77
C ALA A 366 22.05 13.50 -9.93
N ILE A 367 21.01 13.08 -10.64
CA ILE A 367 19.77 13.88 -10.78
C ILE A 367 19.09 14.06 -9.42
N THR A 368 19.02 13.03 -8.60
CA THR A 368 18.45 13.10 -7.25
C THR A 368 19.26 14.04 -6.37
N PHE A 369 20.58 14.01 -6.45
CA PHE A 369 21.46 14.96 -5.77
C PHE A 369 21.18 16.41 -6.20
N LEU A 370 21.07 16.68 -7.50
CA LEU A 370 20.74 18.01 -8.02
C LEU A 370 19.35 18.46 -7.59
N PHE A 371 18.38 17.56 -7.56
CA PHE A 371 17.04 17.83 -7.05
C PHE A 371 17.06 18.20 -5.56
N PHE A 372 17.83 17.50 -4.74
CA PHE A 372 17.99 17.87 -3.32
C PHE A 372 18.74 19.19 -3.18
N TRP A 373 19.83 19.39 -3.91
CA TRP A 373 20.66 20.57 -3.78
C TRP A 373 19.90 21.87 -4.10
N TRP A 374 19.24 21.93 -5.25
CA TRP A 374 18.55 23.15 -5.69
C TRP A 374 17.05 23.15 -5.41
N GLY A 375 16.38 21.99 -5.48
CA GLY A 375 14.93 21.91 -5.31
C GLY A 375 14.44 21.83 -3.89
N VAL A 376 15.28 21.36 -2.94
CA VAL A 376 14.87 21.06 -1.57
C VAL A 376 15.73 21.75 -0.52
N MET A 377 17.06 21.84 -0.72
CA MET A 377 18.03 22.34 0.25
C MET A 377 18.48 23.77 -0.04
N GLU A 378 17.81 24.48 -0.94
CA GLU A 378 18.06 25.89 -1.26
C GLU A 378 19.54 26.23 -1.56
N GLY A 379 20.26 25.31 -2.21
CA GLY A 379 21.67 25.47 -2.60
C GLY A 379 22.70 25.08 -1.54
N ASN A 380 22.29 24.55 -0.39
CA ASN A 380 23.24 24.06 0.61
C ASN A 380 23.84 22.71 0.21
N LEU A 381 25.11 22.74 -0.18
CA LEU A 381 25.83 21.56 -0.68
C LEU A 381 26.01 20.49 0.40
N LEU A 382 26.31 20.87 1.63
CA LEU A 382 26.51 19.92 2.74
C LEU A 382 25.25 19.11 3.01
N PHE A 383 24.10 19.79 3.12
CA PHE A 383 22.81 19.12 3.32
C PHE A 383 22.46 18.21 2.16
N ALA A 384 22.70 18.64 0.92
CA ALA A 384 22.44 17.82 -0.27
C ALA A 384 23.30 16.56 -0.30
N VAL A 385 24.59 16.65 0.03
CA VAL A 385 25.52 15.51 0.09
C VAL A 385 25.08 14.52 1.16
N VAL A 386 24.77 14.99 2.36
CA VAL A 386 24.27 14.12 3.45
C VAL A 386 22.95 13.46 3.07
N ALA A 387 22.03 14.22 2.48
CA ALA A 387 20.73 13.70 2.04
C ALA A 387 20.85 12.58 1.00
N ILE A 388 21.67 12.76 -0.02
CA ILE A 388 21.83 11.75 -1.08
C ILE A 388 22.52 10.48 -0.55
N LEU A 389 23.50 10.62 0.32
CA LEU A 389 24.14 9.46 0.96
C LEU A 389 23.15 8.67 1.82
N LEU A 390 22.34 9.35 2.63
CA LEU A 390 21.30 8.72 3.43
C LEU A 390 20.28 8.01 2.55
N VAL A 391 19.74 8.70 1.55
CA VAL A 391 18.73 8.14 0.64
C VAL A 391 19.27 6.94 -0.11
N ALA A 392 20.49 7.01 -0.66
CA ALA A 392 21.09 5.90 -1.40
C ALA A 392 21.30 4.66 -0.52
N VAL A 393 21.84 4.83 0.69
CA VAL A 393 22.11 3.71 1.61
C VAL A 393 20.80 3.11 2.12
N ILE A 394 19.88 3.92 2.60
CA ILE A 394 18.62 3.45 3.17
C ILE A 394 17.75 2.80 2.07
N ALA A 395 17.65 3.41 0.89
CA ALA A 395 16.90 2.84 -0.22
C ALA A 395 17.48 1.48 -0.65
N PHE A 396 18.80 1.35 -0.74
CA PHE A 396 19.44 0.08 -1.10
C PHE A 396 19.12 -1.04 -0.10
N LEU A 397 19.26 -0.76 1.20
CA LEU A 397 18.96 -1.74 2.24
C LEU A 397 17.46 -2.10 2.25
N PHE A 398 16.60 -1.12 2.18
CA PHE A 398 15.17 -1.31 2.31
C PHE A 398 14.51 -1.94 1.07
N THR A 399 15.04 -1.71 -0.13
CA THR A 399 14.55 -2.40 -1.34
C THR A 399 14.73 -3.90 -1.24
N THR A 400 15.85 -4.37 -0.69
CA THR A 400 16.09 -5.81 -0.48
C THR A 400 15.14 -6.39 0.57
N VAL A 401 14.92 -5.66 1.67
CA VAL A 401 13.98 -6.10 2.73
C VAL A 401 12.54 -6.13 2.22
N ALA A 402 12.12 -5.13 1.45
CA ALA A 402 10.78 -5.07 0.86
C ALA A 402 10.54 -6.22 -0.12
N ALA A 403 11.50 -6.50 -1.00
CA ALA A 403 11.44 -7.63 -1.94
C ALA A 403 11.29 -8.97 -1.20
N ASN A 404 12.04 -9.17 -0.11
CA ASN A 404 11.93 -10.37 0.70
C ASN A 404 10.59 -10.49 1.42
N ALA A 405 10.11 -9.40 2.01
CA ALA A 405 8.84 -9.38 2.73
C ALA A 405 7.67 -9.73 1.82
N ILE A 406 7.62 -9.15 0.63
CA ILE A 406 6.54 -9.40 -0.33
C ILE A 406 6.62 -10.82 -0.92
N ALA A 407 7.82 -11.34 -1.10
CA ALA A 407 8.02 -12.72 -1.56
C ALA A 407 7.49 -13.77 -0.56
N ILE A 408 7.59 -13.49 0.74
CA ILE A 408 7.16 -14.40 1.81
C ILE A 408 5.70 -14.19 2.18
N VAL A 409 5.31 -12.93 2.44
CA VAL A 409 4.02 -12.60 3.07
C VAL A 409 3.02 -12.05 2.06
N GLY A 410 3.48 -11.55 0.91
CA GLY A 410 2.63 -10.89 -0.08
C GLY A 410 2.22 -9.47 0.30
N SER A 411 2.78 -8.91 1.37
CA SER A 411 2.53 -7.53 1.77
C SER A 411 3.83 -6.74 1.91
N ASN A 412 3.81 -5.49 1.49
CA ASN A 412 4.95 -4.62 1.55
C ASN A 412 4.96 -3.84 2.89
N PRO A 413 6.02 -3.94 3.73
CA PRO A 413 6.08 -3.26 5.03
C PRO A 413 6.41 -1.77 4.90
N VAL A 414 5.79 -1.07 3.96
CA VAL A 414 6.11 0.31 3.58
C VAL A 414 6.00 1.27 4.75
N SER A 415 4.91 1.23 5.52
CA SER A 415 4.64 2.19 6.59
C SER A 415 5.70 2.19 7.70
N GLY A 416 6.09 1.01 8.19
CA GLY A 416 7.12 0.90 9.24
C GLY A 416 8.49 1.34 8.78
N MET A 417 8.89 0.92 7.59
CA MET A 417 10.19 1.28 7.01
C MET A 417 10.28 2.77 6.66
N THR A 418 9.18 3.37 6.21
CA THR A 418 9.13 4.80 5.93
C THR A 418 9.26 5.63 7.20
N LEU A 419 8.56 5.24 8.26
CA LEU A 419 8.67 5.91 9.55
C LEU A 419 10.11 5.85 10.08
N MET A 420 10.77 4.69 9.97
CA MET A 420 12.19 4.54 10.30
C MET A 420 13.08 5.45 9.45
N THR A 421 12.81 5.54 8.15
CA THR A 421 13.57 6.44 7.26
C THR A 421 13.44 7.89 7.72
N LEU A 422 12.23 8.33 8.08
CA LEU A 422 12.00 9.69 8.56
C LEU A 422 12.72 9.97 9.87
N ILE A 423 12.68 9.04 10.82
CA ILE A 423 13.38 9.17 12.10
C ILE A 423 14.89 9.28 11.86
N LEU A 424 15.48 8.35 11.11
CA LEU A 424 16.90 8.35 10.81
C LEU A 424 17.34 9.60 10.05
N ALA A 425 16.61 9.96 8.99
CA ALA A 425 16.88 11.15 8.21
C ALA A 425 16.79 12.42 9.05
N SER A 426 15.77 12.55 9.90
CA SER A 426 15.58 13.69 10.77
C SER A 426 16.71 13.83 11.78
N VAL A 427 17.08 12.74 12.47
CA VAL A 427 18.16 12.74 13.46
C VAL A 427 19.49 13.17 12.82
N VAL A 428 19.83 12.61 11.67
CA VAL A 428 21.09 12.93 10.98
C VAL A 428 21.05 14.37 10.44
N MET A 429 19.94 14.79 9.82
CA MET A 429 19.84 16.16 9.28
C MET A 429 19.89 17.21 10.38
N VAL A 430 19.26 16.97 11.53
CA VAL A 430 19.37 17.84 12.70
C VAL A 430 20.81 17.91 13.23
N ALA A 431 21.52 16.78 13.25
CA ALA A 431 22.91 16.71 13.68
C ALA A 431 23.85 17.55 12.79
N VAL A 432 23.56 17.66 11.49
CA VAL A 432 24.33 18.53 10.57
C VAL A 432 23.82 19.97 10.50
N GLY A 433 22.76 20.29 11.26
CA GLY A 433 22.26 21.66 11.44
C GLY A 433 21.01 22.02 10.63
N LEU A 434 20.40 21.10 9.90
CA LEU A 434 19.13 21.35 9.19
C LEU A 434 17.95 21.11 10.14
N LYS A 435 17.25 22.19 10.49
CA LYS A 435 16.15 22.21 11.46
C LYS A 435 14.97 23.03 10.92
N GLY A 436 13.86 23.00 11.65
CA GLY A 436 12.69 23.82 11.35
C GLY A 436 11.90 23.36 10.14
N THR A 437 11.15 24.26 9.53
CA THR A 437 10.24 23.98 8.41
C THR A 437 10.96 23.50 7.16
N GLY A 438 12.10 24.08 6.82
CA GLY A 438 12.95 23.61 5.73
C GLY A 438 13.46 22.18 5.95
N GLY A 439 13.82 21.84 7.19
CA GLY A 439 14.22 20.50 7.58
C GLY A 439 13.08 19.48 7.47
N MET A 440 11.87 19.88 7.88
CA MET A 440 10.68 19.03 7.78
C MET A 440 10.34 18.70 6.32
N VAL A 441 10.30 19.70 5.45
CA VAL A 441 10.06 19.49 4.01
C VAL A 441 11.13 18.59 3.41
N ALA A 442 12.40 18.84 3.72
CA ALA A 442 13.52 18.05 3.23
C ALA A 442 13.41 16.57 3.65
N ALA A 443 13.18 16.30 4.93
CA ALA A 443 13.06 14.94 5.43
C ALA A 443 11.83 14.22 4.85
N LEU A 444 10.69 14.89 4.69
CA LEU A 444 9.49 14.31 4.08
C LEU A 444 9.71 13.98 2.60
N ILE A 445 10.40 14.82 1.84
CA ILE A 445 10.75 14.53 0.45
C ILE A 445 11.76 13.38 0.35
N MET A 446 12.79 13.35 1.20
CA MET A 446 13.72 12.23 1.28
C MET A 446 12.99 10.93 1.62
N GLY A 447 12.10 10.97 2.61
CA GLY A 447 11.24 9.86 2.99
C GLY A 447 10.36 9.40 1.84
N GLY A 448 9.80 10.31 1.06
CA GLY A 448 9.00 10.03 -0.14
C GLY A 448 9.81 9.30 -1.23
N VAL A 449 11.04 9.73 -1.48
CA VAL A 449 11.95 9.05 -2.42
C VAL A 449 12.26 7.63 -1.97
N VAL A 450 12.67 7.44 -0.71
CA VAL A 450 12.99 6.11 -0.16
C VAL A 450 11.76 5.22 -0.11
N CYS A 451 10.62 5.75 0.33
CA CYS A 451 9.36 5.02 0.44
C CYS A 451 8.90 4.51 -0.93
N THR A 452 8.99 5.35 -1.97
CA THR A 452 8.65 4.96 -3.34
C THR A 452 9.64 3.92 -3.87
N ALA A 453 10.93 4.04 -3.54
CA ALA A 453 11.94 3.08 -3.97
C ALA A 453 11.69 1.68 -3.38
N LEU A 454 11.46 1.59 -2.08
CA LEU A 454 11.20 0.30 -1.42
C LEU A 454 9.85 -0.32 -1.86
N SER A 455 8.84 0.51 -2.03
CA SER A 455 7.53 0.06 -2.52
C SER A 455 7.61 -0.46 -3.95
N MET A 456 8.32 0.26 -4.82
CA MET A 456 8.54 -0.16 -6.20
C MET A 456 9.31 -1.48 -6.28
N ALA A 457 10.37 -1.65 -5.50
CA ALA A 457 11.14 -2.88 -5.48
C ALA A 457 10.29 -4.09 -5.05
N GLY A 458 9.48 -3.94 -4.02
CA GLY A 458 8.56 -4.98 -3.55
C GLY A 458 7.51 -5.38 -4.59
N SER A 459 6.84 -4.41 -5.21
CA SER A 459 5.88 -4.67 -6.28
C SER A 459 6.55 -5.26 -7.52
N PHE A 460 7.71 -4.74 -7.90
CA PHE A 460 8.38 -5.17 -9.13
C PHE A 460 8.93 -6.60 -9.07
N VAL A 461 9.41 -7.06 -7.93
CA VAL A 461 9.83 -8.47 -7.79
C VAL A 461 8.65 -9.44 -7.99
N THR A 462 7.44 -9.03 -7.60
CA THR A 462 6.19 -9.76 -7.85
C THR A 462 5.91 -9.88 -9.35
N ASP A 463 5.99 -8.77 -10.08
CA ASP A 463 5.79 -8.77 -11.55
C ASP A 463 6.82 -9.63 -12.28
N LEU A 464 8.09 -9.55 -11.86
CA LEU A 464 9.16 -10.36 -12.44
C LEU A 464 8.97 -11.86 -12.15
N LYS A 465 8.39 -12.20 -10.99
CA LYS A 465 8.04 -13.59 -10.67
C LYS A 465 6.89 -14.10 -11.55
N ILE A 466 5.86 -13.28 -11.79
CA ILE A 466 4.79 -13.59 -12.76
C ILE A 466 5.39 -13.86 -14.15
N GLY A 467 6.25 -12.93 -14.61
CA GLY A 467 6.95 -13.07 -15.88
C GLY A 467 7.82 -14.33 -15.99
N TYR A 468 8.49 -14.70 -14.91
CA TYR A 468 9.28 -15.94 -14.83
C TYR A 468 8.41 -17.18 -15.00
N TRP A 469 7.29 -17.29 -14.28
CA TRP A 469 6.39 -18.42 -14.41
C TRP A 469 5.75 -18.52 -15.78
N LEU A 470 5.40 -17.39 -16.37
CA LEU A 470 4.73 -17.33 -17.67
C LEU A 470 5.70 -17.34 -18.87
N GLY A 471 6.97 -17.02 -18.65
CA GLY A 471 7.98 -17.01 -19.70
C GLY A 471 8.08 -15.70 -20.47
N THR A 472 7.81 -14.58 -19.83
CA THR A 472 8.01 -13.24 -20.37
C THR A 472 9.50 -12.87 -20.39
N THR A 473 9.91 -11.97 -21.28
CA THR A 473 11.28 -11.46 -21.35
C THR A 473 11.51 -10.43 -20.23
N PRO A 474 12.35 -10.71 -19.22
CA PRO A 474 12.57 -9.80 -18.10
C PRO A 474 12.96 -8.39 -18.53
N LYS A 475 13.89 -8.26 -19.48
CA LYS A 475 14.33 -6.97 -20.04
C LYS A 475 13.16 -6.10 -20.52
N LYS A 476 12.11 -6.70 -21.09
CA LYS A 476 10.92 -5.97 -21.55
C LYS A 476 10.10 -5.45 -20.38
N GLN A 477 9.86 -6.28 -19.34
CA GLN A 477 9.20 -5.83 -18.12
C GLN A 477 10.01 -4.73 -17.43
N GLU A 478 11.31 -4.91 -17.28
CA GLU A 478 12.23 -3.93 -16.68
C GLU A 478 12.20 -2.59 -17.40
N THR A 479 12.30 -2.60 -18.74
CA THR A 479 12.32 -1.38 -19.54
C THR A 479 11.00 -0.61 -19.47
N TRP A 480 9.88 -1.28 -19.61
CA TRP A 480 8.57 -0.64 -19.64
C TRP A 480 8.02 -0.30 -18.26
N LYS A 481 8.63 -0.83 -17.21
CA LYS A 481 8.35 -0.43 -15.82
C LYS A 481 8.62 1.06 -15.58
N PHE A 482 9.64 1.63 -16.22
CA PHE A 482 9.93 3.07 -16.13
C PHE A 482 8.79 3.93 -16.67
N LEU A 483 8.13 3.52 -17.76
CA LEU A 483 6.98 4.24 -18.29
C LEU A 483 5.80 4.21 -17.31
N GLY A 484 5.49 3.05 -16.74
CA GLY A 484 4.45 2.92 -15.72
C GLY A 484 4.73 3.79 -14.50
N THR A 485 5.99 3.86 -14.07
CA THR A 485 6.44 4.72 -12.97
C THR A 485 6.22 6.20 -13.28
N LEU A 486 6.58 6.65 -14.47
CA LEU A 486 6.37 8.03 -14.92
C LEU A 486 4.89 8.42 -14.90
N VAL A 487 4.04 7.59 -15.48
CA VAL A 487 2.59 7.81 -15.55
C VAL A 487 1.96 7.81 -14.14
N SER A 488 2.34 6.86 -13.31
CA SER A 488 1.83 6.76 -11.94
C SER A 488 2.27 7.95 -11.07
N ALA A 489 3.51 8.40 -11.20
CA ALA A 489 4.02 9.56 -10.47
C ALA A 489 3.28 10.85 -10.85
N ALA A 490 3.01 11.06 -12.14
CA ALA A 490 2.23 12.20 -12.61
C ALA A 490 0.77 12.12 -12.09
N THR A 491 0.16 10.96 -12.16
CA THR A 491 -1.23 10.76 -11.75
C THR A 491 -1.38 10.94 -10.24
N VAL A 492 -0.51 10.34 -9.42
CA VAL A 492 -0.62 10.49 -7.96
C VAL A 492 -0.39 11.93 -7.51
N GLY A 493 0.53 12.65 -8.15
CA GLY A 493 0.74 14.06 -7.87
C GLY A 493 -0.52 14.90 -8.13
N GLY A 494 -1.15 14.71 -9.29
CA GLY A 494 -2.38 15.39 -9.65
C GLY A 494 -3.56 15.04 -8.72
N VAL A 495 -3.74 13.78 -8.42
CA VAL A 495 -4.83 13.32 -7.52
C VAL A 495 -4.61 13.81 -6.09
N MET A 496 -3.38 13.78 -5.60
CA MET A 496 -3.06 14.29 -4.26
C MET A 496 -3.39 15.78 -4.13
N MET A 497 -3.04 16.59 -5.13
CA MET A 497 -3.39 18.01 -5.14
C MET A 497 -4.90 18.22 -5.20
N LEU A 498 -5.60 17.49 -6.07
CA LEU A 498 -7.07 17.52 -6.16
C LEU A 498 -7.73 17.21 -4.82
N LEU A 499 -7.28 16.15 -4.14
CA LEU A 499 -7.86 15.73 -2.86
C LEU A 499 -7.54 16.73 -1.74
N ASN A 500 -6.35 17.35 -1.76
CA ASN A 500 -6.02 18.40 -0.82
C ASN A 500 -6.89 19.65 -1.01
N GLU A 501 -7.10 20.09 -2.26
CA GLU A 501 -7.97 21.24 -2.59
C GLU A 501 -9.45 20.95 -2.26
N THR A 502 -9.89 19.70 -2.43
CA THR A 502 -11.29 19.31 -2.24
C THR A 502 -11.64 19.10 -0.77
N TYR A 503 -10.82 18.35 -0.05
CA TYR A 503 -11.09 17.94 1.34
C TYR A 503 -10.18 18.61 2.37
N GLY A 504 -8.92 18.89 1.98
CA GLY A 504 -7.88 19.33 2.88
C GLY A 504 -7.41 18.22 3.84
N PHE A 505 -6.16 17.84 3.80
CA PHE A 505 -5.65 16.77 4.68
C PHE A 505 -5.60 17.17 6.17
N ALA A 506 -5.56 18.46 6.47
CA ALA A 506 -5.59 18.97 7.83
C ALA A 506 -7.00 19.05 8.43
N SER A 507 -8.05 19.04 7.60
CA SER A 507 -9.45 19.18 8.05
C SER A 507 -10.00 17.93 8.76
N GLY A 508 -9.38 16.77 8.55
CA GLY A 508 -9.87 15.48 9.03
C GLY A 508 -10.99 14.85 8.19
N GLN A 509 -11.47 15.51 7.13
CA GLN A 509 -12.46 14.94 6.22
C GLN A 509 -11.89 13.74 5.45
N LEU A 510 -10.60 13.80 5.10
CA LEU A 510 -9.85 12.67 4.59
C LEU A 510 -8.81 12.28 5.63
N ALA A 511 -8.90 11.08 6.17
CA ALA A 511 -8.15 10.69 7.37
C ALA A 511 -6.62 10.75 7.20
N ALA A 512 -6.10 10.45 6.01
CA ALA A 512 -4.67 10.40 5.66
C ALA A 512 -3.80 9.83 6.80
N PRO A 513 -4.11 8.63 7.35
CA PRO A 513 -3.57 8.20 8.63
C PRO A 513 -2.05 8.09 8.61
N GLN A 514 -1.45 7.54 7.55
CA GLN A 514 0.00 7.39 7.45
C GLN A 514 0.72 8.76 7.42
N ALA A 515 0.22 9.70 6.61
CA ALA A 515 0.79 11.03 6.53
C ALA A 515 0.65 11.81 7.85
N ASN A 516 -0.44 11.62 8.57
CA ASN A 516 -0.61 12.15 9.93
C ASN A 516 0.43 11.58 10.90
N ALA A 517 0.76 10.29 10.81
CA ALA A 517 1.84 9.69 11.61
C ALA A 517 3.19 10.33 11.28
N MET A 518 3.48 10.51 10.00
CA MET A 518 4.74 11.12 9.56
C MET A 518 4.85 12.57 10.05
N ALA A 519 3.77 13.35 9.95
CA ALA A 519 3.71 14.72 10.48
C ALA A 519 3.94 14.76 11.99
N ALA A 520 3.29 13.86 12.74
CA ALA A 520 3.41 13.80 14.20
C ALA A 520 4.82 13.43 14.70
N VAL A 521 5.59 12.71 13.89
CA VAL A 521 6.98 12.34 14.23
C VAL A 521 7.97 13.42 13.81
N ILE A 522 7.81 13.99 12.61
CA ILE A 522 8.80 14.91 12.04
C ILE A 522 8.83 16.27 12.76
N ASP A 523 7.67 16.77 13.18
CA ASP A 523 7.55 18.08 13.81
C ASP A 523 8.37 18.17 15.12
N PRO A 524 8.20 17.30 16.12
CA PRO A 524 9.01 17.36 17.34
C PRO A 524 10.49 17.10 17.09
N LEU A 525 10.84 16.20 16.15
CA LEU A 525 12.24 15.90 15.84
C LEU A 525 12.99 17.10 15.24
N MET A 526 12.34 17.87 14.36
CA MET A 526 12.97 18.97 13.64
C MET A 526 12.92 20.30 14.40
N ASN A 527 11.91 20.51 15.25
CA ASN A 527 11.75 21.76 16.01
C ASN A 527 12.27 21.68 17.45
N GLY A 528 12.74 20.50 17.91
CA GLY A 528 13.22 20.31 19.27
C GLY A 528 12.12 20.42 20.34
N ILE A 529 10.85 20.40 19.94
CA ILE A 529 9.71 20.28 20.84
C ILE A 529 9.69 18.85 21.37
N GLY A 530 9.48 18.65 22.66
CA GLY A 530 9.51 17.34 23.29
C GLY A 530 8.55 16.37 22.57
N ALA A 531 9.11 15.30 22.00
CA ALA A 531 8.30 14.20 21.46
C ALA A 531 7.77 13.34 22.61
N PRO A 532 6.65 12.64 22.47
CA PRO A 532 6.11 11.74 23.48
C PRO A 532 6.90 10.42 23.54
N TRP A 533 8.19 10.53 23.85
CA TRP A 533 9.13 9.40 23.85
C TRP A 533 8.68 8.23 24.73
N LEU A 534 8.03 8.53 25.87
CA LEU A 534 7.50 7.50 26.74
C LEU A 534 6.40 6.68 26.04
N LEU A 535 5.49 7.34 25.32
CA LEU A 535 4.43 6.66 24.58
C LEU A 535 4.98 5.85 23.40
N TYR A 536 5.99 6.40 22.71
CA TYR A 536 6.71 5.66 21.66
C TYR A 536 7.43 4.44 22.24
N ALA A 537 8.06 4.55 23.40
CA ALA A 537 8.71 3.45 24.09
C ALA A 537 7.71 2.36 24.51
N ILE A 538 6.53 2.73 25.02
CA ILE A 538 5.48 1.77 25.36
C ILE A 538 5.05 0.98 24.10
N GLY A 539 4.81 1.67 22.99
CA GLY A 539 4.48 1.03 21.71
C GLY A 539 5.59 0.09 21.22
N ALA A 540 6.85 0.51 21.35
CA ALA A 540 8.02 -0.29 21.00
C ALA A 540 8.11 -1.57 21.85
N VAL A 541 7.88 -1.49 23.15
CA VAL A 541 7.87 -2.65 24.06
C VAL A 541 6.74 -3.60 23.68
N ILE A 542 5.54 -3.09 23.38
CA ILE A 542 4.42 -3.92 22.90
C ILE A 542 4.82 -4.69 21.64
N ALA A 543 5.46 -4.02 20.67
CA ALA A 543 5.92 -4.66 19.44
C ALA A 543 6.97 -5.76 19.69
N ILE A 544 7.90 -5.54 20.61
CA ILE A 544 8.91 -6.55 21.00
C ILE A 544 8.22 -7.76 21.65
N VAL A 545 7.33 -7.54 22.59
CA VAL A 545 6.59 -8.62 23.28
C VAL A 545 5.79 -9.45 22.27
N LEU A 546 5.04 -8.80 21.38
CA LEU A 546 4.28 -9.49 20.33
C LEU A 546 5.19 -10.32 19.40
N THR A 547 6.37 -9.80 19.08
CA THR A 547 7.35 -10.50 18.26
C THR A 547 7.88 -11.76 18.95
N VAL A 548 8.14 -11.70 20.26
CA VAL A 548 8.56 -12.87 21.06
C VAL A 548 7.47 -13.95 21.02
N PHE A 549 6.20 -13.57 21.10
CA PHE A 549 5.06 -14.50 20.99
C PHE A 549 4.72 -14.88 19.53
N LYS A 550 5.54 -14.50 18.56
CA LYS A 550 5.33 -14.77 17.11
C LYS A 550 4.03 -14.20 16.54
N VAL A 551 3.51 -13.15 17.15
CA VAL A 551 2.38 -12.37 16.63
C VAL A 551 2.93 -11.28 15.69
N PRO A 552 2.32 -11.05 14.51
CA PRO A 552 2.72 -9.98 13.60
C PRO A 552 2.60 -8.60 14.24
N ALA A 553 3.72 -8.08 14.76
CA ALA A 553 3.74 -6.83 15.52
C ALA A 553 3.31 -5.62 14.69
N LEU A 554 3.67 -5.58 13.41
CA LEU A 554 3.29 -4.49 12.50
C LEU A 554 1.76 -4.41 12.32
N ALA A 555 1.09 -5.54 12.13
CA ALA A 555 -0.37 -5.58 11.97
C ALA A 555 -1.09 -5.07 13.23
N PHE A 556 -0.63 -5.48 14.40
CA PHE A 556 -1.18 -5.01 15.68
C PHE A 556 -0.93 -3.51 15.89
N ALA A 557 0.28 -3.04 15.60
CA ALA A 557 0.65 -1.63 15.73
C ALA A 557 -0.11 -0.73 14.75
N LEU A 558 -0.36 -1.18 13.53
CA LEU A 558 -1.25 -0.50 12.59
C LEU A 558 -2.67 -0.38 13.14
N GLY A 559 -3.17 -1.44 13.76
CA GLY A 559 -4.46 -1.41 14.44
C GLY A 559 -4.52 -0.38 15.59
N MET A 560 -3.45 -0.24 16.36
CA MET A 560 -3.36 0.79 17.41
C MET A 560 -3.36 2.21 16.85
N PHE A 561 -2.86 2.40 15.67
CA PHE A 561 -2.66 3.72 15.07
C PHE A 561 -3.83 4.17 14.17
N ILE A 562 -4.36 3.27 13.35
CA ILE A 562 -5.46 3.55 12.43
C ILE A 562 -6.76 3.70 13.24
N PRO A 563 -7.64 4.67 12.92
CA PRO A 563 -8.93 4.84 13.60
C PRO A 563 -9.78 3.56 13.59
N MET A 564 -10.52 3.33 14.68
CA MET A 564 -11.34 2.12 14.86
C MET A 564 -12.31 1.88 13.71
N GLU A 565 -12.96 2.94 13.23
CA GLU A 565 -13.94 2.86 12.16
C GLU A 565 -13.39 2.25 10.87
N LEU A 566 -12.10 2.32 10.63
CA LEU A 566 -11.45 1.73 9.46
C LEU A 566 -10.94 0.30 9.71
N ASN A 567 -10.70 -0.07 10.96
CA ASN A 567 -10.19 -1.40 11.32
C ASN A 567 -11.32 -2.44 11.47
N ILE A 568 -12.48 -2.04 12.00
CA ILE A 568 -13.61 -2.96 12.20
C ILE A 568 -14.12 -3.58 10.89
N PRO A 569 -14.30 -2.83 9.79
CA PRO A 569 -14.71 -3.42 8.51
C PRO A 569 -13.72 -4.45 7.97
N LEU A 570 -12.43 -4.30 8.27
CA LEU A 570 -11.43 -5.31 7.89
C LEU A 570 -11.72 -6.65 8.57
N LEU A 571 -12.08 -6.62 9.86
CA LEU A 571 -12.48 -7.83 10.58
C LEU A 571 -13.77 -8.43 10.02
N VAL A 572 -14.75 -7.60 9.68
CA VAL A 572 -16.00 -8.08 9.06
C VAL A 572 -15.70 -8.77 7.72
N GLY A 573 -14.91 -8.13 6.85
CA GLY A 573 -14.49 -8.72 5.58
C GLY A 573 -13.71 -10.03 5.76
N GLY A 574 -12.76 -10.06 6.69
CA GLY A 574 -11.99 -11.27 7.02
C GLY A 574 -12.87 -12.41 7.58
N ALA A 575 -13.84 -12.09 8.42
CA ALA A 575 -14.81 -13.07 8.93
C ALA A 575 -15.69 -13.65 7.81
N ILE A 576 -16.12 -12.81 6.87
CA ILE A 576 -16.88 -13.28 5.69
C ILE A 576 -16.01 -14.14 4.77
N ASN A 577 -14.72 -13.81 4.61
CA ASN A 577 -13.77 -14.66 3.90
C ASN A 577 -13.73 -16.05 4.53
N TRP A 578 -13.50 -16.13 5.84
CA TRP A 578 -13.50 -17.40 6.56
C TRP A 578 -14.83 -18.15 6.40
N TYR A 579 -15.96 -17.46 6.57
CA TYR A 579 -17.29 -18.07 6.41
C TYR A 579 -17.49 -18.66 5.00
N VAL A 580 -17.14 -17.93 3.96
CA VAL A 580 -17.32 -18.35 2.56
C VAL A 580 -16.42 -19.54 2.21
N THR A 581 -15.17 -19.55 2.71
CA THR A 581 -14.15 -20.56 2.36
C THR A 581 -14.19 -21.82 3.23
N THR A 582 -15.01 -21.86 4.29
CA THR A 582 -15.06 -23.02 5.20
C THR A 582 -16.44 -23.66 5.33
N ARG A 583 -17.47 -23.09 4.71
CA ARG A 583 -18.88 -23.51 4.93
C ARG A 583 -19.25 -24.81 4.24
N SER A 584 -18.63 -25.16 3.15
CA SER A 584 -18.92 -26.42 2.43
C SER A 584 -18.08 -27.57 2.98
N LYS A 585 -18.64 -28.79 2.94
CA LYS A 585 -17.88 -30.03 3.21
C LYS A 585 -16.94 -30.40 2.05
N ASN A 586 -17.13 -29.82 0.87
CA ASN A 586 -16.29 -30.04 -0.29
C ASN A 586 -15.26 -28.92 -0.40
N GLU A 587 -13.97 -29.26 -0.34
CA GLU A 587 -12.86 -28.31 -0.40
C GLU A 587 -12.77 -27.59 -1.75
N ASP A 588 -13.07 -28.25 -2.85
CA ASP A 588 -13.08 -27.63 -4.18
C ASP A 588 -14.12 -26.52 -4.30
N VAL A 589 -15.30 -26.73 -3.72
CA VAL A 589 -16.37 -25.71 -3.65
C VAL A 589 -15.94 -24.53 -2.78
N ASN A 590 -15.25 -24.78 -1.68
CA ASN A 590 -14.74 -23.71 -0.82
C ASN A 590 -13.68 -22.88 -1.53
N LYS A 591 -12.79 -23.54 -2.26
CA LYS A 591 -11.75 -22.88 -3.07
C LYS A 591 -12.36 -22.02 -4.17
N GLU A 592 -13.31 -22.56 -4.94
CA GLU A 592 -14.02 -21.82 -5.99
C GLU A 592 -14.75 -20.60 -5.45
N ARG A 593 -15.44 -20.73 -4.31
CA ARG A 593 -16.10 -19.62 -3.63
C ARG A 593 -15.11 -18.57 -3.14
N GLY A 594 -13.95 -18.99 -2.62
CA GLY A 594 -12.88 -18.10 -2.20
C GLY A 594 -12.33 -17.28 -3.36
N GLU A 595 -12.02 -17.94 -4.49
CA GLU A 595 -11.55 -17.27 -5.71
C GLU A 595 -12.58 -16.26 -6.23
N LYS A 596 -13.84 -16.65 -6.30
CA LYS A 596 -14.92 -15.75 -6.71
C LYS A 596 -15.12 -14.59 -5.73
N GLY A 597 -15.03 -14.85 -4.43
CA GLY A 597 -15.06 -13.81 -3.39
C GLY A 597 -13.93 -12.79 -3.55
N ASN A 598 -12.72 -13.24 -3.88
CA ASN A 598 -11.59 -12.35 -4.16
C ASN A 598 -11.87 -11.46 -5.38
N LEU A 599 -12.49 -11.99 -6.44
CA LEU A 599 -12.89 -11.19 -7.61
C LEU A 599 -13.92 -10.12 -7.25
N ILE A 600 -14.93 -10.47 -6.47
CA ILE A 600 -15.97 -9.54 -6.03
C ILE A 600 -15.38 -8.48 -5.10
N ALA A 601 -14.54 -8.87 -4.16
CA ALA A 601 -13.84 -7.95 -3.26
C ALA A 601 -12.93 -6.99 -4.03
N SER A 602 -12.17 -7.48 -5.01
CA SER A 602 -11.35 -6.64 -5.90
C SER A 602 -12.21 -5.65 -6.71
N GLY A 603 -13.38 -6.10 -7.16
CA GLY A 603 -14.37 -5.23 -7.80
C GLY A 603 -14.85 -4.11 -6.86
N PHE A 604 -15.21 -4.43 -5.63
CA PHE A 604 -15.62 -3.44 -4.62
C PHE A 604 -14.52 -2.43 -4.34
N ILE A 605 -13.28 -2.88 -4.18
CA ILE A 605 -12.13 -2.00 -3.94
C ILE A 605 -11.94 -1.06 -5.13
N ALA A 606 -11.81 -1.61 -6.33
CA ALA A 606 -11.55 -0.82 -7.53
C ALA A 606 -12.72 0.14 -7.83
N GLY A 607 -13.96 -0.36 -7.79
CA GLY A 607 -15.16 0.44 -8.05
C GLY A 607 -15.36 1.54 -7.01
N GLY A 608 -15.30 1.20 -5.73
CA GLY A 608 -15.47 2.17 -4.64
C GLY A 608 -14.39 3.25 -4.64
N ALA A 609 -13.13 2.86 -4.83
CA ALA A 609 -12.03 3.81 -4.90
C ALA A 609 -12.10 4.74 -6.11
N LEU A 610 -12.42 4.21 -7.30
CA LEU A 610 -12.62 5.03 -8.51
C LEU A 610 -13.79 6.00 -8.38
N MET A 611 -14.91 5.53 -7.86
CA MET A 611 -16.08 6.38 -7.65
C MET A 611 -15.85 7.41 -6.55
N GLY A 612 -14.98 7.13 -5.58
CA GLY A 612 -14.50 8.11 -4.61
C GLY A 612 -13.73 9.25 -5.27
N VAL A 613 -12.88 8.97 -6.25
CA VAL A 613 -12.20 10.00 -7.05
C VAL A 613 -13.20 10.80 -7.90
N VAL A 614 -14.19 10.13 -8.52
CA VAL A 614 -15.24 10.80 -9.27
C VAL A 614 -16.05 11.74 -8.36
N SER A 615 -16.41 11.29 -7.15
CA SER A 615 -17.08 12.12 -6.15
C SER A 615 -16.24 13.35 -5.76
N ALA A 616 -14.94 13.17 -5.57
CA ALA A 616 -14.02 14.28 -5.30
C ALA A 616 -13.95 15.28 -6.45
N LEU A 617 -13.93 14.81 -7.70
CA LEU A 617 -13.96 15.67 -8.88
C LEU A 617 -15.27 16.48 -8.98
N LEU A 618 -16.42 15.85 -8.71
CA LEU A 618 -17.71 16.54 -8.69
C LEU A 618 -17.74 17.62 -7.61
N ARG A 619 -17.26 17.31 -6.41
CA ARG A 619 -17.18 18.25 -5.29
C ARG A 619 -16.23 19.42 -5.60
N PHE A 620 -15.08 19.16 -6.20
CA PHE A 620 -14.16 20.18 -6.69
C PHE A 620 -14.81 21.09 -7.74
N GLY A 621 -15.64 20.51 -8.63
CA GLY A 621 -16.45 21.25 -9.61
C GLY A 621 -17.65 22.01 -9.04
N GLY A 622 -17.83 22.04 -7.72
CA GLY A 622 -18.90 22.76 -7.03
C GLY A 622 -20.20 21.97 -6.88
N VAL A 623 -20.24 20.69 -7.23
CA VAL A 623 -21.40 19.82 -6.99
C VAL A 623 -21.30 19.29 -5.56
N VAL A 624 -21.95 19.97 -4.63
CA VAL A 624 -21.98 19.62 -3.20
C VAL A 624 -23.45 19.46 -2.78
N PHE A 625 -23.76 18.33 -2.17
CA PHE A 625 -25.02 18.09 -1.50
C PHE A 625 -24.77 18.18 0.00
N ASP A 626 -25.40 19.11 0.66
CA ASP A 626 -25.23 19.37 2.09
C ASP A 626 -26.55 19.07 2.82
N TYR A 627 -26.53 18.05 3.67
CA TYR A 627 -27.68 17.59 4.46
C TYR A 627 -27.27 17.41 5.93
N GLU A 628 -26.64 18.41 6.53
CA GLU A 628 -26.11 18.33 7.89
C GLU A 628 -27.12 17.83 8.93
N SER A 629 -28.36 18.31 8.86
CA SER A 629 -29.46 17.88 9.76
C SER A 629 -29.83 16.41 9.58
N TRP A 630 -29.73 15.88 8.36
CA TRP A 630 -29.96 14.47 8.08
C TRP A 630 -28.81 13.62 8.60
N TRP A 631 -27.58 14.02 8.34
CA TRP A 631 -26.39 13.28 8.79
C TRP A 631 -26.26 13.22 10.31
N ALA A 632 -26.72 14.26 11.03
CA ALA A 632 -26.78 14.26 12.49
C ALA A 632 -27.94 13.42 13.06
N SER A 633 -28.81 12.87 12.21
CA SER A 633 -29.97 12.11 12.69
C SER A 633 -29.62 10.64 13.00
N PRO A 634 -30.19 10.05 14.07
CA PRO A 634 -30.03 8.63 14.36
C PRO A 634 -30.49 7.71 13.23
N LEU A 635 -31.47 8.17 12.43
CA LEU A 635 -32.02 7.38 11.34
C LEU A 635 -31.00 7.20 10.19
N SER A 636 -30.19 8.21 9.89
CA SER A 636 -29.11 8.13 8.92
C SER A 636 -28.06 7.10 9.29
N GLU A 637 -27.71 6.98 10.57
CA GLU A 637 -26.76 5.97 11.06
C GLU A 637 -27.36 4.56 11.06
N ILE A 638 -28.62 4.39 11.45
CA ILE A 638 -29.31 3.10 11.35
C ILE A 638 -29.40 2.65 9.89
N LEU A 639 -29.71 3.57 8.96
CA LEU A 639 -29.76 3.28 7.54
C LEU A 639 -28.39 2.86 7.00
N SER A 640 -27.31 3.47 7.48
CA SER A 640 -25.94 3.06 7.19
C SER A 640 -25.70 1.59 7.53
N LEU A 641 -26.06 1.18 8.74
CA LEU A 641 -25.92 -0.21 9.19
C LEU A 641 -26.76 -1.19 8.36
N VAL A 642 -28.01 -0.82 8.04
CA VAL A 642 -28.90 -1.64 7.21
C VAL A 642 -28.32 -1.80 5.80
N ALA A 643 -27.86 -0.71 5.17
CA ALA A 643 -27.22 -0.74 3.86
C ALA A 643 -25.99 -1.64 3.85
N TYR A 644 -25.17 -1.56 4.90
CA TYR A 644 -23.99 -2.40 5.05
C TYR A 644 -24.33 -3.89 5.17
N ILE A 645 -25.32 -4.24 5.96
CA ILE A 645 -25.82 -5.63 6.09
C ILE A 645 -26.33 -6.13 4.74
N LEU A 646 -27.06 -5.33 3.98
CA LEU A 646 -27.53 -5.68 2.64
C LEU A 646 -26.37 -5.91 1.67
N LEU A 647 -25.32 -5.10 1.74
CA LEU A 647 -24.08 -5.26 0.96
C LEU A 647 -23.40 -6.61 1.28
N ILE A 648 -23.28 -6.96 2.56
CA ILE A 648 -22.71 -8.24 3.02
C ILE A 648 -23.56 -9.41 2.52
N VAL A 649 -24.88 -9.34 2.63
CA VAL A 649 -25.79 -10.37 2.11
C VAL A 649 -25.65 -10.54 0.60
N TYR A 650 -25.58 -9.42 -0.14
CA TYR A 650 -25.30 -9.46 -1.57
C TYR A 650 -23.97 -10.17 -1.86
N PHE A 651 -22.90 -9.81 -1.16
CA PHE A 651 -21.59 -10.41 -1.34
C PHE A 651 -21.62 -11.94 -1.12
N ILE A 652 -22.19 -12.39 0.00
CA ILE A 652 -22.31 -13.82 0.32
C ILE A 652 -23.14 -14.57 -0.73
N ARG A 653 -24.25 -13.99 -1.21
CA ARG A 653 -25.06 -14.58 -2.27
C ARG A 653 -24.30 -14.67 -3.58
N ALA A 654 -23.63 -13.60 -3.98
CA ALA A 654 -22.86 -13.55 -5.21
C ALA A 654 -21.73 -14.58 -5.25
N THR A 655 -21.10 -14.89 -4.10
CA THR A 655 -20.09 -15.95 -4.00
C THR A 655 -20.69 -17.36 -4.13
N LYS A 656 -21.95 -17.56 -3.72
CA LYS A 656 -22.64 -18.86 -3.75
C LYS A 656 -23.26 -19.19 -5.10
N LEU A 657 -23.60 -18.19 -5.91
CA LEU A 657 -24.24 -18.36 -7.24
C LEU A 657 -23.28 -18.90 -8.34
N ALA A 658 -22.15 -19.49 -7.96
CA ALA A 658 -21.29 -20.21 -8.88
C ALA A 658 -21.81 -21.64 -9.03
N LYS A 659 -22.54 -21.92 -10.09
CA LYS A 659 -22.70 -23.25 -10.69
C LYS A 659 -22.18 -23.15 -12.10
#